data_62884399f779138c70d061884d24071f
#
_entry.id   62884399f779138c70d061884d24071f
#
_cell.length_a   1.000
_cell.length_b   1.000
_cell.length_c   1.000
_cell.angle_alpha   90.00
_cell.angle_beta   90.00
_cell.angle_gamma   90.00
#
_symmetry.space_group_name_H-M   'P 1'
#
loop_
_entity.id
_entity.type
_entity.pdbx_description
1 polymer ?
#
loop_
_entity_poly.entity_id
_entity_poly.type
_entity_poly.pdbx_seq_one_letter_code
_entity_poly.pdbx_strand_id
1 'polypeptide(L)'
;MLNPNIEMLENLISAAVSTRYKEVPPTEEEFLTLAQSMRATLSTLPVTDEEFAEILVRLRASIVIQMDVGVYINDRNTPHKSWLPSRRADLDFFFWNRYKKYLEEIKHWNPRVTATLDKVSDEIVDLLGDPQSKEPFQRRGLVLGDVQSGKTANYTAISNKAADTGYRIIIVLAGMMENLRQQTQSRLDAEFSGRKSEYYLDPKAEQGIKNQPVGVGRYGVQKRIAAFTSVTKDFDINVLKSNDLNLQSVSDPIVLVVKKNKRILNNLIKWLSNSRDNTTGKIMLPMLLIDDEADNASVNTKSEDDSPAAINACIRQLLHEFNQASYLGITATPFANIFINPETEDEMIGDDLFPRDFIYSLAPPTNYIGADKIFGDATEKFSDVLIPLRREEMDLFFPFTHKKTLEVDALPPSMYEAIAYFLLFNAIRDLRGDYTEHRSMMIHVSRFTDVQNRIAEAVNEWLVQVKSDVQNYAALDDEKREQIASLRYLHKVWMKHQLEKISKTNWDDICSNYLNRAIAPIAVRAVNQRTGATSLDYFNHKEDGLRVIAVGGNSLSRGLTLEGLGVSYFYRKSQMYDTLLQMGRWFGYRPNYEDLFRIWMAEEAIDWYGYITRAANELKDEIAKMKLANQTPMEFGLKVRQDPNSLIATARNKMRSATQVSRPVTVSGKLLETPKLKANPEILKANEAAFKEFVDHLGSAGTRDFSVKPYDWRGVYKELVVQLLLDFETHPWHLAFQGRALAEYIDEKMDNETWDVALITDGEGSEYGPGLKCGSEVLPIKATERRSVIADDKMIRISGTKVKVGSGGCTRVGLTKEQIETARKRFKERNGDKHMSDSAYLIRERSPLLMLHIIETDLDKVESTNREVPPYLFALGVGFPDTGAGIRTANYMVNMVELKNWMDPDEEEDE
;
A
#
# COMPACT_ATOMS: atom_id res chain seq x y z
N MET A 1 35.00 -2.73 14.58
CA MET A 1 34.19 -3.33 15.69
C MET A 1 33.88 -2.19 16.63
N LEU A 2 32.63 -1.94 16.87
CA LEU A 2 32.21 -1.04 17.93
C LEU A 2 32.85 -1.54 19.24
N ASN A 3 33.34 -0.62 20.05
CA ASN A 3 33.85 -0.94 21.37
C ASN A 3 32.78 -1.78 22.12
N PRO A 4 33.04 -3.02 22.59
CA PRO A 4 32.05 -3.85 23.25
C PRO A 4 31.34 -3.17 24.43
N ASN A 5 31.98 -2.17 25.03
CA ASN A 5 31.43 -1.37 26.11
C ASN A 5 30.33 -0.41 25.63
N ILE A 6 30.47 0.12 24.42
CA ILE A 6 29.44 0.98 23.77
C ILE A 6 28.19 0.16 23.54
N GLU A 7 28.33 -1.01 22.92
CA GLU A 7 27.20 -1.92 22.63
C GLU A 7 26.51 -2.39 23.92
N MET A 8 27.29 -2.72 24.94
CA MET A 8 26.75 -3.12 26.24
C MET A 8 25.95 -2.00 26.91
N LEU A 9 26.47 -0.76 26.92
CA LEU A 9 25.77 0.39 27.51
C LEU A 9 24.50 0.73 26.71
N GLU A 10 24.57 0.70 25.39
CA GLU A 10 23.44 0.95 24.51
C GLU A 10 22.30 -0.05 24.75
N ASN A 11 22.62 -1.34 24.82
CA ASN A 11 21.65 -2.41 25.10
C ASN A 11 21.02 -2.28 26.48
N LEU A 12 21.78 -1.90 27.49
CA LEU A 12 21.26 -1.72 28.85
C LEU A 12 20.33 -0.50 28.95
N ILE A 13 20.68 0.61 28.33
CA ILE A 13 19.77 1.79 28.26
C ILE A 13 18.49 1.43 27.51
N SER A 14 18.61 0.76 26.36
CA SER A 14 17.47 0.32 25.57
C SER A 14 16.52 -0.60 26.37
N ALA A 15 17.08 -1.58 27.09
CA ALA A 15 16.32 -2.48 27.96
C ALA A 15 15.65 -1.76 29.13
N ALA A 16 16.34 -0.81 29.76
CA ALA A 16 15.79 -0.01 30.84
C ALA A 16 14.63 0.90 30.38
N VAL A 17 14.77 1.53 29.23
CA VAL A 17 13.70 2.32 28.60
C VAL A 17 12.50 1.44 28.29
N SER A 18 12.70 0.30 27.65
CA SER A 18 11.63 -0.63 27.26
C SER A 18 10.90 -1.21 28.47
N THR A 19 11.61 -1.43 29.59
CA THR A 19 11.03 -1.95 30.83
C THR A 19 10.22 -0.90 31.55
N ARG A 20 10.70 0.35 31.61
CA ARG A 20 10.09 1.44 32.38
C ARG A 20 8.95 2.13 31.65
N TYR A 21 9.06 2.24 30.33
CA TYR A 21 8.12 3.00 29.47
C TYR A 21 7.41 2.08 28.48
N LYS A 22 6.62 1.13 28.98
CA LYS A 22 5.96 0.08 28.17
C LYS A 22 4.87 0.64 27.25
N GLU A 23 4.13 1.64 27.69
CA GLU A 23 2.93 2.13 26.98
C GLU A 23 3.13 3.50 26.34
N VAL A 24 3.88 4.39 26.97
CA VAL A 24 4.11 5.76 26.48
C VAL A 24 5.62 5.99 26.35
N PRO A 25 6.10 6.56 25.23
CA PRO A 25 7.52 6.90 25.09
C PRO A 25 7.95 7.89 26.17
N PRO A 26 9.20 7.79 26.66
CA PRO A 26 9.72 8.79 27.57
C PRO A 26 9.79 10.15 26.90
N THR A 27 9.59 11.20 27.67
CA THR A 27 9.97 12.55 27.25
C THR A 27 11.48 12.63 27.08
N GLU A 28 11.99 13.66 26.38
CA GLU A 28 13.43 13.85 26.18
C GLU A 28 14.17 13.96 27.52
N GLU A 29 13.60 14.64 28.50
CA GLU A 29 14.17 14.80 29.83
C GLU A 29 14.23 13.49 30.62
N GLU A 30 13.17 12.70 30.57
CA GLU A 30 13.10 11.37 31.18
C GLU A 30 14.08 10.39 30.55
N PHE A 31 14.20 10.41 29.21
CA PHE A 31 15.17 9.59 28.49
C PHE A 31 16.60 9.94 28.87
N LEU A 32 16.98 11.24 28.84
CA LEU A 32 18.31 11.69 29.20
C LEU A 32 18.66 11.34 30.63
N THR A 33 17.71 11.55 31.55
CA THR A 33 17.89 11.24 32.98
C THR A 33 18.15 9.74 33.18
N LEU A 34 17.37 8.89 32.52
CA LEU A 34 17.55 7.43 32.58
C LEU A 34 18.90 6.99 32.00
N ALA A 35 19.26 7.50 30.81
CA ALA A 35 20.51 7.17 30.14
C ALA A 35 21.73 7.59 30.95
N GLN A 36 21.71 8.79 31.53
CA GLN A 36 22.76 9.28 32.44
C GLN A 36 22.86 8.43 33.71
N SER A 37 21.73 8.04 34.28
CA SER A 37 21.69 7.17 35.46
C SER A 37 22.30 5.78 35.16
N MET A 38 21.99 5.20 33.96
CA MET A 38 22.59 3.92 33.56
C MET A 38 24.09 4.06 33.35
N ARG A 39 24.56 5.10 32.69
CA ARG A 39 26.00 5.39 32.52
C ARG A 39 26.70 5.54 33.86
N ALA A 40 26.11 6.27 34.80
CA ALA A 40 26.67 6.46 36.15
C ALA A 40 26.74 5.15 36.93
N THR A 41 25.73 4.28 36.79
CA THR A 41 25.69 2.97 37.46
C THR A 41 26.77 2.03 36.89
N LEU A 42 27.11 2.21 35.62
CA LEU A 42 28.12 1.44 34.91
C LEU A 42 29.43 2.20 34.73
N SER A 43 29.81 3.00 35.71
CA SER A 43 31.01 3.87 35.71
C SER A 43 32.33 3.12 35.44
N THR A 44 32.32 1.78 35.53
CA THR A 44 33.49 0.94 35.21
C THR A 44 33.63 0.66 33.70
N LEU A 45 32.66 1.00 32.88
CA LEU A 45 32.75 0.89 31.42
C LEU A 45 33.42 2.16 30.85
N PRO A 46 34.58 2.05 30.19
CA PRO A 46 35.25 3.20 29.60
C PRO A 46 34.54 3.63 28.31
N VAL A 47 33.52 4.49 28.45
CA VAL A 47 32.77 5.12 27.36
C VAL A 47 32.99 6.63 27.47
N THR A 48 33.53 7.25 26.43
CA THR A 48 33.80 8.72 26.38
C THR A 48 32.50 9.50 26.29
N ASP A 49 32.58 10.84 26.46
CA ASP A 49 31.39 11.70 26.32
C ASP A 49 30.91 11.75 24.87
N GLU A 50 31.82 11.70 23.88
CA GLU A 50 31.48 11.65 22.48
C GLU A 50 30.77 10.32 22.11
N GLU A 51 31.35 9.19 22.55
CA GLU A 51 30.74 7.88 22.34
C GLU A 51 29.34 7.77 23.02
N PHE A 52 29.19 8.35 24.22
CA PHE A 52 27.89 8.41 24.89
C PHE A 52 26.89 9.28 24.13
N ALA A 53 27.32 10.42 23.58
CA ALA A 53 26.47 11.25 22.74
C ALA A 53 26.00 10.50 21.47
N GLU A 54 26.88 9.71 20.86
CA GLU A 54 26.51 8.85 19.72
C GLU A 54 25.49 7.76 20.11
N ILE A 55 25.66 7.11 21.27
CA ILE A 55 24.68 6.17 21.82
C ILE A 55 23.33 6.85 21.97
N LEU A 56 23.28 8.06 22.53
CA LEU A 56 22.04 8.79 22.72
C LEU A 56 21.35 9.13 21.39
N VAL A 57 22.10 9.48 20.35
CA VAL A 57 21.55 9.74 19.01
C VAL A 57 20.91 8.47 18.44
N ARG A 58 21.61 7.32 18.50
CA ARG A 58 21.10 6.05 18.00
C ARG A 58 19.86 5.58 18.78
N LEU A 59 19.92 5.67 20.12
CA LEU A 59 18.80 5.29 20.98
C LEU A 59 17.57 6.18 20.78
N ARG A 60 17.73 7.50 20.61
CA ARG A 60 16.62 8.40 20.27
C ARG A 60 15.91 7.96 19.00
N ALA A 61 16.68 7.65 17.96
CA ALA A 61 16.14 7.15 16.71
C ALA A 61 15.35 5.84 16.89
N SER A 62 15.77 4.96 17.80
CA SER A 62 15.12 3.68 18.06
C SER A 62 13.91 3.75 19.01
N ILE A 63 13.96 4.62 20.04
CA ILE A 63 12.91 4.73 21.08
C ILE A 63 11.61 5.33 20.53
N VAL A 64 11.70 6.20 19.52
CA VAL A 64 10.55 6.84 18.87
C VAL A 64 9.83 5.89 17.89
N ILE A 65 10.40 4.72 17.61
CA ILE A 65 9.77 3.77 16.68
C ILE A 65 8.51 3.18 17.32
N GLN A 66 7.37 3.46 16.71
CA GLN A 66 6.07 2.90 17.04
C GLN A 66 5.55 2.10 15.85
N MET A 67 4.74 1.11 16.13
CA MET A 67 4.00 0.34 15.14
C MET A 67 2.57 0.20 15.63
N ASP A 68 1.62 0.60 14.83
CA ASP A 68 0.21 0.46 15.16
C ASP A 68 -0.29 -0.97 14.82
N VAL A 69 -1.35 -1.36 15.51
CA VAL A 69 -2.09 -2.56 15.16
C VAL A 69 -2.84 -2.30 13.87
N GLY A 70 -2.75 -3.22 12.93
CA GLY A 70 -3.43 -3.10 11.64
C GLY A 70 -4.96 -3.08 11.75
N VAL A 71 -5.61 -2.85 10.62
CA VAL A 71 -7.07 -2.89 10.49
C VAL A 71 -7.46 -4.17 9.75
N TYR A 72 -8.46 -4.90 10.26
CA TYR A 72 -8.98 -6.08 9.57
C TYR A 72 -10.50 -6.08 9.50
N ILE A 73 -11.01 -6.71 8.46
CA ILE A 73 -12.41 -7.08 8.26
C ILE A 73 -12.48 -8.61 8.19
N ASN A 74 -13.52 -9.19 8.75
CA ASN A 74 -13.72 -10.64 8.76
C ASN A 74 -15.17 -11.00 8.45
N ASP A 75 -15.36 -12.20 7.91
CA ASP A 75 -16.69 -12.75 7.71
C ASP A 75 -17.37 -13.05 9.05
N ARG A 76 -18.65 -12.62 9.18
CA ARG A 76 -19.48 -12.87 10.35
C ARG A 76 -20.58 -13.88 10.07
N ASN A 77 -20.84 -14.17 8.80
CA ASN A 77 -21.91 -15.06 8.37
C ASN A 77 -21.48 -16.53 8.50
N THR A 78 -20.20 -16.83 8.32
CA THR A 78 -19.65 -18.11 8.78
C THR A 78 -19.22 -17.96 10.23
N PRO A 79 -19.69 -18.79 11.16
CA PRO A 79 -19.42 -18.60 12.58
C PRO A 79 -17.95 -18.91 12.91
N HIS A 80 -17.06 -18.00 12.54
CA HIS A 80 -15.69 -18.04 13.08
C HIS A 80 -15.76 -17.67 14.55
N LYS A 81 -15.51 -18.62 15.41
CA LYS A 81 -15.32 -18.38 16.84
C LYS A 81 -13.86 -18.02 17.05
N SER A 82 -13.61 -16.84 17.58
CA SER A 82 -12.28 -16.48 18.10
C SER A 82 -11.86 -17.56 19.12
N TRP A 83 -10.73 -18.17 18.91
CA TRP A 83 -10.30 -19.35 19.65
C TRP A 83 -8.96 -19.14 20.37
N LEU A 84 -8.02 -18.39 19.78
CA LEU A 84 -6.67 -18.22 20.33
C LEU A 84 -6.65 -17.44 21.66
N PRO A 85 -7.39 -16.33 21.86
CA PRO A 85 -7.36 -15.59 23.12
C PRO A 85 -7.74 -16.46 24.32
N SER A 86 -8.71 -17.35 24.16
CA SER A 86 -9.15 -18.24 25.24
C SER A 86 -8.13 -19.34 25.60
N ARG A 87 -7.24 -19.69 24.67
CA ARG A 87 -6.22 -20.74 24.84
C ARG A 87 -4.81 -20.22 25.04
N ARG A 88 -4.60 -18.92 24.84
CA ARG A 88 -3.26 -18.33 24.81
C ARG A 88 -2.46 -18.61 26.08
N ALA A 89 -3.10 -18.63 27.24
CA ALA A 89 -2.46 -18.89 28.54
C ALA A 89 -2.01 -20.36 28.69
N ASP A 90 -2.68 -21.29 28.01
CA ASP A 90 -2.43 -22.74 28.13
C ASP A 90 -1.46 -23.26 27.07
N LEU A 91 -1.13 -22.42 26.04
CA LEU A 91 -0.25 -22.80 24.94
C LEU A 91 1.22 -22.52 25.28
N ASP A 92 2.09 -23.48 24.96
CA ASP A 92 3.52 -23.28 24.99
C ASP A 92 4.03 -22.66 23.70
N PHE A 93 4.24 -21.34 23.69
CA PHE A 93 4.77 -20.57 22.58
C PHE A 93 6.28 -20.74 22.41
N PHE A 94 6.76 -21.98 22.34
CA PHE A 94 8.18 -22.29 22.24
C PHE A 94 8.85 -21.68 21.00
N PHE A 95 8.24 -21.84 19.82
CA PHE A 95 8.81 -21.33 18.56
C PHE A 95 8.74 -19.81 18.52
N TRP A 96 7.60 -19.23 18.87
CA TRP A 96 7.43 -17.77 18.93
C TRP A 96 8.40 -17.10 19.91
N ASN A 97 8.56 -17.64 21.11
CA ASN A 97 9.43 -17.04 22.13
C ASN A 97 10.90 -17.01 21.69
N ARG A 98 11.37 -18.03 20.95
CA ARG A 98 12.71 -18.04 20.34
C ARG A 98 12.85 -16.95 19.30
N TYR A 99 11.84 -16.81 18.43
CA TYR A 99 11.84 -15.82 17.36
C TYR A 99 11.81 -14.40 17.94
N LYS A 100 10.98 -14.15 18.94
CA LYS A 100 10.93 -12.86 19.64
C LYS A 100 12.30 -12.47 20.20
N LYS A 101 12.95 -13.39 20.94
CA LYS A 101 14.31 -13.16 21.47
C LYS A 101 15.31 -12.90 20.37
N TYR A 102 15.24 -13.64 19.27
CA TYR A 102 16.12 -13.43 18.12
C TYR A 102 15.96 -12.05 17.47
N LEU A 103 14.73 -11.56 17.35
CA LEU A 103 14.45 -10.21 16.85
C LEU A 103 15.01 -9.14 17.80
N GLU A 104 14.82 -9.29 19.10
CA GLU A 104 15.27 -8.32 20.11
C GLU A 104 16.79 -8.34 20.30
N GLU A 105 17.41 -9.51 20.48
CA GLU A 105 18.82 -9.64 20.86
C GLU A 105 19.80 -9.69 19.67
N ILE A 106 19.38 -10.21 18.51
CA ILE A 106 20.28 -10.39 17.34
C ILE A 106 19.98 -9.40 16.22
N LYS A 107 18.67 -9.12 16.02
CA LYS A 107 18.23 -8.14 15.01
C LYS A 107 18.07 -6.73 15.57
N HIS A 108 18.24 -6.58 16.90
CA HIS A 108 18.14 -5.30 17.60
C HIS A 108 16.81 -4.55 17.34
N TRP A 109 15.72 -5.32 17.21
CA TRP A 109 14.41 -4.72 17.05
C TRP A 109 13.94 -4.08 18.36
N ASN A 110 13.27 -2.96 18.23
CA ASN A 110 12.65 -2.31 19.38
C ASN A 110 11.60 -3.25 20.00
N PRO A 111 11.64 -3.50 21.32
CA PRO A 111 10.68 -4.38 22.00
C PRO A 111 9.21 -3.98 21.83
N ARG A 112 8.90 -2.70 21.56
CA ARG A 112 7.54 -2.26 21.23
C ARG A 112 7.10 -2.78 19.86
N VAL A 113 8.00 -2.76 18.88
CA VAL A 113 7.71 -3.30 17.54
C VAL A 113 7.50 -4.81 17.63
N THR A 114 8.30 -5.51 18.41
CA THR A 114 8.11 -6.97 18.63
C THR A 114 6.84 -7.27 19.42
N ALA A 115 6.45 -6.45 20.39
CA ALA A 115 5.18 -6.58 21.11
C ALA A 115 3.97 -6.34 20.16
N THR A 116 4.05 -5.36 19.25
CA THR A 116 3.00 -5.17 18.24
C THR A 116 2.97 -6.32 17.24
N LEU A 117 4.13 -6.83 16.81
CA LEU A 117 4.21 -8.02 15.97
C LEU A 117 3.59 -9.25 16.66
N ASP A 118 3.80 -9.39 17.97
CA ASP A 118 3.15 -10.41 18.80
C ASP A 118 1.62 -10.30 18.71
N LYS A 119 1.08 -9.12 18.96
CA LYS A 119 -0.35 -8.88 18.92
C LYS A 119 -0.94 -9.09 17.52
N VAL A 120 -0.34 -8.49 16.49
CA VAL A 120 -0.78 -8.61 15.09
C VAL A 120 -0.77 -10.07 14.62
N SER A 121 0.29 -10.81 14.94
CA SER A 121 0.36 -12.22 14.56
C SER A 121 -0.61 -13.11 15.36
N ASP A 122 -0.95 -12.76 16.61
CA ASP A 122 -2.04 -13.42 17.35
C ASP A 122 -3.39 -13.19 16.69
N GLU A 123 -3.70 -11.94 16.32
CA GLU A 123 -4.95 -11.59 15.65
C GLU A 123 -5.10 -12.32 14.31
N ILE A 124 -4.01 -12.41 13.52
CA ILE A 124 -4.05 -13.12 12.23
C ILE A 124 -4.19 -14.64 12.47
N VAL A 125 -3.48 -15.23 13.42
CA VAL A 125 -3.60 -16.66 13.73
C VAL A 125 -4.99 -17.00 14.27
N ASP A 126 -5.59 -16.12 15.06
CA ASP A 126 -6.97 -16.28 15.54
C ASP A 126 -8.00 -16.24 14.37
N LEU A 127 -7.74 -15.45 13.32
CA LEU A 127 -8.57 -15.40 12.12
C LEU A 127 -8.43 -16.65 11.22
N LEU A 128 -7.33 -17.41 11.34
CA LEU A 128 -7.20 -18.73 10.72
C LEU A 128 -8.11 -19.74 11.43
N GLY A 129 -8.27 -20.92 10.84
CA GLY A 129 -9.02 -22.02 11.47
C GLY A 129 -8.31 -22.57 12.71
N ASP A 130 -9.10 -22.99 13.70
CA ASP A 130 -8.57 -23.65 14.89
C ASP A 130 -8.02 -25.05 14.55
N PRO A 131 -6.70 -25.28 14.60
CA PRO A 131 -6.10 -26.56 14.23
C PRO A 131 -6.46 -27.71 15.18
N GLN A 132 -7.03 -27.42 16.34
CA GLN A 132 -7.49 -28.42 17.31
C GLN A 132 -9.01 -28.67 17.22
N SER A 133 -9.72 -27.96 16.33
CA SER A 133 -11.13 -28.23 16.05
C SER A 133 -11.30 -29.66 15.53
N LYS A 134 -12.44 -30.26 15.83
CA LYS A 134 -12.87 -31.53 15.20
C LYS A 134 -13.59 -31.31 13.88
N GLU A 135 -14.11 -30.11 13.67
CA GLU A 135 -14.85 -29.74 12.46
C GLU A 135 -13.89 -29.44 11.30
N PRO A 136 -14.26 -29.80 10.07
CA PRO A 136 -13.55 -29.40 8.87
C PRO A 136 -13.62 -27.89 8.68
N PHE A 137 -12.56 -27.30 8.13
CA PHE A 137 -12.58 -25.90 7.73
C PHE A 137 -11.70 -25.63 6.50
N GLN A 138 -12.12 -24.63 5.73
CA GLN A 138 -11.38 -24.06 4.61
C GLN A 138 -11.42 -22.54 4.76
N ARG A 139 -10.37 -21.93 5.30
CA ARG A 139 -10.32 -20.48 5.54
C ARG A 139 -9.35 -19.79 4.59
N ARG A 140 -9.77 -18.64 4.07
CA ARG A 140 -9.01 -17.83 3.10
C ARG A 140 -8.92 -16.40 3.55
N GLY A 141 -7.71 -15.95 3.84
CA GLY A 141 -7.41 -14.59 4.24
C GLY A 141 -6.36 -13.93 3.34
N LEU A 142 -6.33 -12.61 3.39
CA LEU A 142 -5.36 -11.77 2.71
C LEU A 142 -4.72 -10.79 3.70
N VAL A 143 -3.40 -10.75 3.72
CA VAL A 143 -2.62 -9.77 4.48
C VAL A 143 -2.01 -8.76 3.52
N LEU A 144 -2.37 -7.50 3.71
CA LEU A 144 -1.87 -6.36 2.97
C LEU A 144 -0.75 -5.69 3.77
N GLY A 145 0.38 -5.45 3.14
CA GLY A 145 1.47 -4.71 3.76
C GLY A 145 2.28 -3.97 2.71
N ASP A 146 2.82 -2.81 3.06
CA ASP A 146 3.58 -2.00 2.13
C ASP A 146 4.83 -2.72 1.59
N VAL A 147 5.37 -2.26 0.47
CA VAL A 147 6.57 -2.86 -0.14
C VAL A 147 7.76 -2.73 0.82
N GLN A 148 8.42 -3.85 1.15
CA GLN A 148 9.56 -3.90 2.08
C GLN A 148 9.27 -3.39 3.51
N SER A 149 8.01 -3.42 3.95
CA SER A 149 7.59 -2.99 5.30
C SER A 149 7.80 -4.03 6.41
N GLY A 150 8.30 -5.22 6.09
CA GLY A 150 8.48 -6.31 7.06
C GLY A 150 7.46 -7.45 6.96
N LYS A 151 6.74 -7.58 5.84
CA LYS A 151 5.80 -8.69 5.60
C LYS A 151 6.39 -10.07 5.88
N THR A 152 7.67 -10.28 5.53
CA THR A 152 8.36 -11.55 5.79
C THR A 152 8.49 -11.82 7.29
N ALA A 153 8.79 -10.82 8.12
CA ALA A 153 8.83 -11.00 9.56
C ALA A 153 7.45 -11.34 10.13
N ASN A 154 6.39 -10.76 9.56
CA ASN A 154 5.02 -11.05 9.95
C ASN A 154 4.65 -12.51 9.65
N TYR A 155 4.85 -13.01 8.43
CA TYR A 155 4.51 -14.41 8.16
C TYR A 155 5.46 -15.42 8.83
N THR A 156 6.70 -15.03 9.14
CA THR A 156 7.58 -15.84 9.99
C THR A 156 7.01 -15.95 11.41
N ALA A 157 6.53 -14.84 11.99
CA ALA A 157 5.84 -14.85 13.28
C ALA A 157 4.59 -15.75 13.25
N ILE A 158 3.78 -15.62 12.20
CA ILE A 158 2.60 -16.46 11.99
C ILE A 158 3.00 -17.95 11.88
N SER A 159 4.07 -18.28 11.13
CA SER A 159 4.55 -19.65 11.00
C SER A 159 5.00 -20.25 12.35
N ASN A 160 5.73 -19.46 13.17
CA ASN A 160 6.13 -19.86 14.52
C ASN A 160 4.90 -20.14 15.39
N LYS A 161 3.94 -19.23 15.42
CA LYS A 161 2.72 -19.39 16.22
C LYS A 161 1.79 -20.48 15.69
N ALA A 162 1.69 -20.65 14.38
CA ALA A 162 0.93 -21.75 13.79
C ALA A 162 1.48 -23.11 14.26
N ALA A 163 2.80 -23.28 14.29
CA ALA A 163 3.42 -24.50 14.84
C ALA A 163 3.16 -24.66 16.34
N ASP A 164 3.22 -23.59 17.13
CA ASP A 164 2.93 -23.59 18.56
C ASP A 164 1.45 -23.93 18.87
N THR A 165 0.52 -23.54 18.00
CA THR A 165 -0.91 -23.75 18.17
C THR A 165 -1.41 -25.08 17.65
N GLY A 166 -0.60 -25.82 16.87
CA GLY A 166 -0.92 -27.19 16.45
C GLY A 166 -1.08 -27.40 14.93
N TYR A 167 -0.82 -26.40 14.09
CA TYR A 167 -0.69 -26.64 12.65
C TYR A 167 0.46 -27.60 12.37
N ARG A 168 0.18 -28.67 11.65
CA ARG A 168 1.12 -29.74 11.41
C ARG A 168 1.90 -29.60 10.12
N ILE A 169 1.32 -28.91 9.14
CA ILE A 169 1.93 -28.70 7.84
C ILE A 169 1.88 -27.21 7.53
N ILE A 170 3.04 -26.61 7.29
CA ILE A 170 3.17 -25.22 6.92
C ILE A 170 3.85 -25.18 5.55
N ILE A 171 3.13 -24.71 4.54
CA ILE A 171 3.63 -24.59 3.18
C ILE A 171 3.76 -23.12 2.84
N VAL A 172 4.96 -22.69 2.43
CA VAL A 172 5.22 -21.31 1.99
C VAL A 172 5.50 -21.32 0.50
N LEU A 173 4.63 -20.68 -0.26
CA LEU A 173 4.82 -20.45 -1.70
C LEU A 173 5.64 -19.18 -1.89
N ALA A 174 6.93 -19.34 -2.19
CA ALA A 174 7.91 -18.25 -2.20
C ALA A 174 8.15 -17.67 -3.61
N GLY A 175 7.08 -17.26 -4.31
CA GLY A 175 7.15 -16.67 -5.62
C GLY A 175 7.54 -17.65 -6.75
N MET A 176 7.87 -17.11 -7.94
CA MET A 176 8.20 -17.93 -9.12
C MET A 176 9.69 -18.17 -9.32
N MET A 177 10.54 -17.37 -8.69
CA MET A 177 12.00 -17.40 -8.92
C MET A 177 12.72 -18.23 -7.86
N GLU A 178 13.74 -18.99 -8.29
CA GLU A 178 14.48 -19.89 -7.41
C GLU A 178 15.23 -19.15 -6.30
N ASN A 179 15.82 -18.01 -6.61
CA ASN A 179 16.53 -17.19 -5.63
C ASN A 179 15.62 -16.69 -4.51
N LEU A 180 14.36 -16.33 -4.82
CA LEU A 180 13.36 -15.98 -3.80
C LEU A 180 13.09 -17.14 -2.86
N ARG A 181 12.87 -18.32 -3.43
CA ARG A 181 12.65 -19.54 -2.66
C ARG A 181 13.84 -19.82 -1.73
N GLN A 182 15.07 -19.73 -2.26
CA GLN A 182 16.30 -19.94 -1.48
C GLN A 182 16.44 -18.94 -0.34
N GLN A 183 16.17 -17.66 -0.60
CA GLN A 183 16.18 -16.62 0.45
C GLN A 183 15.13 -16.88 1.53
N THR A 184 13.91 -17.23 1.13
CA THR A 184 12.83 -17.58 2.07
C THR A 184 13.19 -18.82 2.89
N GLN A 185 13.73 -19.85 2.27
CA GLN A 185 14.18 -21.06 2.98
C GLN A 185 15.28 -20.74 3.98
N SER A 186 16.32 -20.02 3.55
CA SER A 186 17.43 -19.63 4.45
C SER A 186 16.95 -18.80 5.64
N ARG A 187 15.97 -17.92 5.41
CA ARG A 187 15.37 -17.14 6.48
C ARG A 187 14.57 -18.02 7.45
N LEU A 188 13.71 -18.91 6.96
CA LEU A 188 12.94 -19.82 7.80
C LEU A 188 13.84 -20.84 8.53
N ASP A 189 14.96 -21.23 7.93
CA ASP A 189 15.98 -22.03 8.61
C ASP A 189 16.54 -21.30 9.85
N ALA A 190 16.84 -20.01 9.72
CA ALA A 190 17.40 -19.20 10.78
C ALA A 190 16.34 -18.70 11.79
N GLU A 191 15.14 -18.34 11.33
CA GLU A 191 14.15 -17.58 12.11
C GLU A 191 12.96 -18.43 12.59
N PHE A 192 12.83 -19.68 12.11
CA PHE A 192 11.76 -20.61 12.49
C PHE A 192 12.31 -21.98 12.88
N SER A 193 12.95 -22.71 11.98
CA SER A 193 13.48 -24.05 12.26
C SER A 193 14.61 -24.03 13.31
N GLY A 194 15.49 -23.04 13.26
CA GLY A 194 16.69 -22.95 14.08
C GLY A 194 17.79 -23.93 13.68
N ARG A 195 17.66 -24.56 12.51
CA ARG A 195 18.60 -25.49 11.91
C ARG A 195 18.63 -25.35 10.41
N LYS A 196 19.75 -25.72 9.76
CA LYS A 196 19.83 -25.78 8.31
C LYS A 196 19.00 -26.91 7.76
N SER A 197 18.13 -26.65 6.80
CA SER A 197 17.21 -27.63 6.21
C SER A 197 17.89 -28.76 5.45
N GLU A 198 19.11 -28.57 4.94
CA GLU A 198 19.89 -29.62 4.28
C GLU A 198 20.07 -30.87 5.14
N TYR A 199 20.04 -30.74 6.47
CA TYR A 199 20.21 -31.91 7.36
C TYR A 199 19.07 -32.90 7.35
N TYR A 200 17.85 -32.45 7.02
CA TYR A 200 16.71 -33.36 6.89
C TYR A 200 16.72 -34.14 5.59
N LEU A 201 17.32 -33.54 4.53
CA LEU A 201 17.24 -34.07 3.17
C LEU A 201 18.50 -34.80 2.71
N ASP A 202 19.62 -34.72 3.43
CA ASP A 202 20.85 -35.42 3.11
C ASP A 202 21.47 -36.06 4.37
N PRO A 203 21.21 -37.36 4.62
CA PRO A 203 21.78 -38.11 5.74
C PRO A 203 23.32 -38.17 5.75
N LYS A 204 23.95 -38.07 4.57
CA LYS A 204 25.41 -38.07 4.43
C LYS A 204 26.01 -36.71 4.86
N ALA A 205 25.22 -35.66 4.84
CA ALA A 205 25.59 -34.39 5.37
C ALA A 205 25.77 -34.41 6.89
N GLU A 206 25.62 -35.52 7.61
CA GLU A 206 25.44 -35.65 9.05
C GLU A 206 26.69 -35.74 9.93
N GLN A 207 27.89 -35.88 9.35
CA GLN A 207 29.07 -36.11 10.19
C GLN A 207 29.94 -34.85 10.35
N GLY A 208 29.83 -34.16 11.46
CA GLY A 208 30.86 -33.27 12.01
C GLY A 208 30.53 -31.79 12.21
N ILE A 209 29.87 -31.07 11.30
CA ILE A 209 29.59 -29.58 11.43
C ILE A 209 28.09 -29.31 11.64
N LYS A 210 27.29 -30.26 11.68
CA LYS A 210 25.92 -30.38 11.21
C LYS A 210 24.82 -30.06 12.18
N ASN A 211 25.06 -30.21 13.44
CA ASN A 211 24.06 -29.98 14.47
C ASN A 211 24.19 -28.61 15.14
N GLN A 212 24.98 -27.70 14.56
CA GLN A 212 25.06 -26.35 15.13
C GLN A 212 23.74 -25.65 14.91
N PRO A 213 23.10 -25.17 15.97
CA PRO A 213 21.91 -24.37 15.89
C PRO A 213 22.21 -23.05 15.14
N VAL A 214 21.34 -22.67 14.22
CA VAL A 214 21.40 -21.39 13.52
C VAL A 214 20.26 -20.48 13.98
N GLY A 215 20.49 -19.18 13.97
CA GLY A 215 19.45 -18.21 14.31
C GLY A 215 18.74 -18.51 15.64
N VAL A 216 17.43 -18.70 15.59
CA VAL A 216 16.57 -19.00 16.76
C VAL A 216 16.95 -20.30 17.48
N GLY A 217 17.68 -21.21 16.83
CA GLY A 217 18.14 -22.44 17.45
C GLY A 217 19.10 -22.23 18.62
N ARG A 218 19.71 -21.04 18.73
CA ARG A 218 20.54 -20.65 19.90
C ARG A 218 19.74 -20.57 21.20
N TYR A 219 18.42 -20.37 21.11
CA TYR A 219 17.51 -20.23 22.27
C TYR A 219 16.82 -21.54 22.66
N GLY A 220 17.14 -22.64 22.00
CA GLY A 220 16.61 -23.93 22.31
C GLY A 220 16.31 -24.78 21.09
N VAL A 221 16.48 -26.08 21.21
CA VAL A 221 16.30 -27.10 20.17
C VAL A 221 15.45 -28.28 20.60
N GLN A 222 14.71 -28.11 21.71
CA GLN A 222 13.90 -29.20 22.35
C GLN A 222 12.74 -29.60 21.43
N LYS A 223 12.06 -28.63 20.80
CA LYS A 223 11.07 -28.89 19.78
C LYS A 223 11.70 -28.65 18.38
N ARG A 224 11.31 -29.45 17.42
CA ARG A 224 11.89 -29.46 16.08
C ARG A 224 10.87 -29.10 15.04
N ILE A 225 11.34 -28.60 13.91
CA ILE A 225 10.59 -28.44 12.67
C ILE A 225 11.25 -29.35 11.62
N ALA A 226 10.46 -30.17 10.98
CA ALA A 226 10.94 -31.03 9.90
C ALA A 226 10.88 -30.27 8.57
N ALA A 227 12.02 -29.97 7.96
CA ALA A 227 12.08 -29.29 6.67
C ALA A 227 12.11 -30.32 5.52
N PHE A 228 11.12 -30.26 4.61
CA PHE A 228 11.04 -31.15 3.44
C PHE A 228 11.48 -30.46 2.15
N THR A 229 11.99 -29.27 2.26
CA THR A 229 12.72 -28.51 1.22
C THR A 229 13.99 -27.95 1.84
N SER A 230 14.98 -27.56 1.03
CA SER A 230 16.20 -26.93 1.53
C SER A 230 16.62 -25.72 0.69
N VAL A 231 17.63 -24.98 1.13
CA VAL A 231 18.16 -23.85 0.37
C VAL A 231 18.58 -24.30 -1.03
N THR A 232 19.21 -25.45 -1.17
CA THR A 232 19.73 -25.99 -2.44
C THR A 232 18.71 -26.80 -3.24
N LYS A 233 17.66 -27.31 -2.59
CA LYS A 233 16.67 -28.20 -3.23
C LYS A 233 15.24 -27.77 -2.93
N ASP A 234 14.48 -27.51 -3.97
CA ASP A 234 13.02 -27.38 -3.92
C ASP A 234 12.39 -28.76 -3.68
N PHE A 235 11.06 -28.81 -3.57
CA PHE A 235 10.36 -30.07 -3.33
C PHE A 235 10.66 -31.10 -4.40
N ASP A 236 11.23 -32.25 -3.98
CA ASP A 236 11.53 -33.39 -4.84
C ASP A 236 11.08 -34.71 -4.16
N ILE A 237 10.06 -35.34 -4.75
CA ILE A 237 9.48 -36.59 -4.29
C ILE A 237 10.50 -37.73 -4.19
N ASN A 238 11.52 -37.74 -5.05
CA ASN A 238 12.53 -38.81 -5.05
C ASN A 238 13.45 -38.67 -3.85
N VAL A 239 13.76 -37.43 -3.44
CA VAL A 239 14.57 -37.16 -2.24
C VAL A 239 13.84 -37.62 -0.98
N LEU A 240 12.52 -37.32 -0.89
CA LEU A 240 11.72 -37.77 0.25
C LEU A 240 11.59 -39.30 0.32
N LYS A 241 11.35 -39.96 -0.82
CA LYS A 241 11.30 -41.44 -0.91
C LYS A 241 12.62 -42.09 -0.56
N SER A 242 13.75 -41.55 -1.03
CA SER A 242 15.08 -42.11 -0.73
C SER A 242 15.45 -41.97 0.75
N ASN A 243 14.83 -41.07 1.48
CA ASN A 243 15.04 -40.83 2.92
C ASN A 243 13.89 -41.38 3.80
N ASP A 244 12.99 -42.16 3.20
CA ASP A 244 11.80 -42.75 3.88
C ASP A 244 10.95 -41.71 4.64
N LEU A 245 10.91 -40.48 4.14
CA LEU A 245 10.16 -39.38 4.74
C LEU A 245 8.71 -39.37 4.22
N ASN A 246 7.77 -39.55 5.14
CA ASN A 246 6.34 -39.46 4.88
C ASN A 246 5.62 -38.70 6.02
N LEU A 247 4.37 -38.30 5.81
CA LEU A 247 3.61 -37.52 6.80
C LEU A 247 3.32 -38.31 8.09
N GLN A 248 3.26 -39.62 8.00
CA GLN A 248 2.92 -40.48 9.16
C GLN A 248 4.15 -40.77 10.03
N SER A 249 5.36 -40.76 9.45
CA SER A 249 6.62 -41.03 10.16
C SER A 249 7.14 -39.84 10.96
N VAL A 250 6.60 -38.61 10.73
CA VAL A 250 7.09 -37.38 11.35
C VAL A 250 6.04 -36.85 12.32
N SER A 251 6.40 -36.81 13.61
CA SER A 251 5.56 -36.23 14.68
C SER A 251 5.71 -34.69 14.81
N ASP A 252 6.84 -34.17 14.38
CA ASP A 252 7.14 -32.72 14.40
C ASP A 252 6.32 -31.95 13.34
N PRO A 253 6.08 -30.63 13.51
CA PRO A 253 5.54 -29.79 12.45
C PRO A 253 6.44 -29.80 11.21
N ILE A 254 5.84 -29.83 10.04
CA ILE A 254 6.55 -29.91 8.75
C ILE A 254 6.50 -28.56 8.06
N VAL A 255 7.64 -28.08 7.57
CA VAL A 255 7.74 -26.90 6.72
C VAL A 255 8.21 -27.25 5.30
N LEU A 256 7.53 -26.64 4.31
CA LEU A 256 7.91 -26.73 2.90
C LEU A 256 7.97 -25.32 2.33
N VAL A 257 9.09 -24.96 1.71
CA VAL A 257 9.26 -23.70 0.98
C VAL A 257 9.36 -24.03 -0.49
N VAL A 258 8.28 -23.73 -1.23
CA VAL A 258 8.04 -24.24 -2.57
C VAL A 258 7.90 -23.09 -3.56
N LYS A 259 8.48 -23.25 -4.73
CA LYS A 259 8.31 -22.30 -5.83
C LYS A 259 6.94 -22.46 -6.50
N LYS A 260 6.31 -21.35 -6.90
CA LYS A 260 5.08 -21.35 -7.70
C LYS A 260 5.35 -21.88 -9.11
N ASN A 261 5.44 -23.20 -9.21
CA ASN A 261 5.71 -23.92 -10.45
C ASN A 261 4.77 -25.12 -10.58
N LYS A 262 4.05 -25.21 -11.71
CA LYS A 262 3.08 -26.29 -11.97
C LYS A 262 3.62 -27.69 -11.71
N ARG A 263 4.84 -28.00 -12.19
CA ARG A 263 5.43 -29.32 -12.03
C ARG A 263 5.71 -29.65 -10.57
N ILE A 264 6.26 -28.70 -9.84
CA ILE A 264 6.61 -28.88 -8.42
C ILE A 264 5.35 -29.04 -7.59
N LEU A 265 4.34 -28.16 -7.79
CA LEU A 265 3.06 -28.24 -7.08
C LEU A 265 2.31 -29.55 -7.36
N ASN A 266 2.29 -30.02 -8.62
CA ASN A 266 1.69 -31.31 -8.94
C ASN A 266 2.43 -32.47 -8.27
N ASN A 267 3.77 -32.43 -8.18
CA ASN A 267 4.54 -33.46 -7.47
C ASN A 267 4.24 -33.44 -5.98
N LEU A 268 4.08 -32.25 -5.40
CA LEU A 268 3.69 -32.08 -3.99
C LEU A 268 2.29 -32.66 -3.74
N ILE A 269 1.30 -32.29 -4.54
CA ILE A 269 -0.08 -32.81 -4.44
C ILE A 269 -0.08 -34.34 -4.55
N LYS A 270 0.61 -34.87 -5.56
CA LYS A 270 0.73 -36.32 -5.76
C LYS A 270 1.38 -37.04 -4.59
N TRP A 271 2.37 -36.45 -3.94
CA TRP A 271 2.98 -37.02 -2.75
C TRP A 271 2.05 -36.96 -1.54
N LEU A 272 1.38 -35.82 -1.32
CA LEU A 272 0.42 -35.61 -0.24
C LEU A 272 -0.78 -36.55 -0.36
N SER A 273 -1.28 -36.79 -1.57
CA SER A 273 -2.46 -37.66 -1.79
C SER A 273 -2.27 -39.10 -1.32
N ASN A 274 -1.02 -39.55 -1.15
CA ASN A 274 -0.75 -40.87 -0.58
C ASN A 274 -1.05 -40.95 0.94
N SER A 275 -1.27 -39.81 1.58
CA SER A 275 -1.55 -39.72 3.04
C SER A 275 -3.01 -39.39 3.34
N ARG A 276 -3.90 -39.52 2.35
CA ARG A 276 -5.33 -39.35 2.55
C ARG A 276 -5.88 -40.46 3.44
N ASP A 277 -6.79 -40.11 4.33
CA ASP A 277 -7.58 -41.05 5.08
C ASP A 277 -8.55 -41.82 4.17
N ASN A 278 -8.62 -43.14 4.34
CA ASN A 278 -9.43 -44.01 3.46
C ASN A 278 -10.93 -43.73 3.58
N THR A 279 -11.42 -43.17 4.69
CA THR A 279 -12.83 -42.94 4.96
C THR A 279 -13.28 -41.59 4.41
N THR A 280 -12.49 -40.55 4.63
CA THR A 280 -12.84 -39.17 4.28
C THR A 280 -12.28 -38.75 2.91
N GLY A 281 -11.28 -39.48 2.40
CA GLY A 281 -10.55 -39.08 1.20
C GLY A 281 -9.68 -37.83 1.36
N LYS A 282 -9.53 -37.34 2.61
CA LYS A 282 -8.80 -36.10 2.96
C LYS A 282 -7.62 -36.38 3.86
N ILE A 283 -6.68 -35.45 3.91
CA ILE A 283 -5.59 -35.46 4.87
C ILE A 283 -6.09 -34.82 6.17
N MET A 284 -5.98 -35.54 7.27
CA MET A 284 -6.55 -35.15 8.58
C MET A 284 -5.63 -34.25 9.40
N LEU A 285 -4.47 -33.89 8.89
CA LEU A 285 -3.52 -32.99 9.53
C LEU A 285 -3.85 -31.54 9.17
N PRO A 286 -3.95 -30.61 10.16
CA PRO A 286 -4.23 -29.20 9.86
C PRO A 286 -3.06 -28.55 9.13
N MET A 287 -3.39 -27.83 8.04
CA MET A 287 -2.43 -27.24 7.14
C MET A 287 -2.62 -25.72 7.04
N LEU A 288 -1.50 -24.97 7.05
CA LEU A 288 -1.41 -23.58 6.73
C LEU A 288 -0.61 -23.39 5.42
N LEU A 289 -1.25 -22.79 4.43
CA LEU A 289 -0.61 -22.38 3.18
C LEU A 289 -0.41 -20.86 3.19
N ILE A 290 0.83 -20.41 3.22
CA ILE A 290 1.21 -19.01 3.10
C ILE A 290 1.64 -18.75 1.66
N ASP A 291 0.99 -17.81 1.01
CA ASP A 291 1.23 -17.46 -0.38
C ASP A 291 1.87 -16.07 -0.46
N ASP A 292 3.20 -16.02 -0.49
CA ASP A 292 3.94 -14.75 -0.63
C ASP A 292 3.85 -14.26 -2.09
N GLU A 293 3.66 -12.95 -2.28
CA GLU A 293 3.30 -12.34 -3.57
C GLU A 293 2.03 -13.01 -4.16
N ALA A 294 0.94 -13.05 -3.38
CA ALA A 294 -0.31 -13.69 -3.78
C ALA A 294 -0.96 -13.05 -5.03
N ASP A 295 -0.63 -11.81 -5.34
CA ASP A 295 -1.03 -11.12 -6.57
C ASP A 295 -0.32 -11.66 -7.83
N ASN A 296 0.73 -12.48 -7.66
CA ASN A 296 1.56 -12.99 -8.75
C ASN A 296 1.42 -14.50 -8.95
N ALA A 297 0.96 -14.91 -10.11
CA ALA A 297 0.74 -16.29 -10.54
C ALA A 297 -0.36 -17.08 -9.81
N SER A 298 -0.80 -16.64 -8.63
CA SER A 298 -1.87 -17.30 -7.86
C SER A 298 -3.27 -16.90 -8.32
N VAL A 299 -3.41 -15.70 -8.90
CA VAL A 299 -4.69 -15.21 -9.44
C VAL A 299 -5.03 -15.94 -10.75
N ASN A 300 -6.30 -16.35 -10.88
CA ASN A 300 -6.78 -16.93 -12.12
C ASN A 300 -6.81 -15.90 -13.26
N THR A 301 -6.10 -16.19 -14.34
CA THR A 301 -6.01 -15.32 -15.53
C THR A 301 -6.78 -15.87 -16.74
N LYS A 302 -7.54 -16.93 -16.55
CA LYS A 302 -8.38 -17.57 -17.58
C LYS A 302 -9.83 -17.12 -17.48
N SER A 303 -10.62 -17.21 -18.58
CA SER A 303 -12.06 -16.92 -18.53
C SER A 303 -12.77 -17.92 -17.63
N GLU A 304 -13.98 -17.58 -17.17
CA GLU A 304 -14.80 -18.49 -16.36
C GLU A 304 -15.17 -19.76 -17.10
N ASP A 305 -15.32 -19.67 -18.43
CA ASP A 305 -15.58 -20.80 -19.32
C ASP A 305 -14.34 -21.66 -19.61
N ASP A 306 -13.13 -21.21 -19.25
CA ASP A 306 -11.88 -21.92 -19.47
C ASP A 306 -11.40 -22.61 -18.17
N SER A 307 -10.66 -23.70 -18.28
CA SER A 307 -9.95 -24.30 -17.13
C SER A 307 -9.06 -23.26 -16.44
N PRO A 308 -9.06 -23.18 -15.10
CA PRO A 308 -8.29 -22.22 -14.34
C PRO A 308 -6.79 -22.20 -14.71
N ALA A 309 -6.13 -21.07 -14.45
CA ALA A 309 -4.68 -20.98 -14.65
C ALA A 309 -3.94 -22.05 -13.83
N ALA A 310 -2.95 -22.67 -14.44
CA ALA A 310 -2.37 -23.90 -13.91
C ALA A 310 -1.84 -23.83 -12.47
N ILE A 311 -1.30 -22.67 -12.05
CA ILE A 311 -0.81 -22.48 -10.67
C ILE A 311 -1.99 -22.28 -9.73
N ASN A 312 -2.96 -21.45 -10.09
CA ASN A 312 -4.21 -21.27 -9.34
C ASN A 312 -4.90 -22.62 -9.10
N ALA A 313 -5.11 -23.42 -10.15
CA ALA A 313 -5.69 -24.76 -10.05
C ALA A 313 -4.92 -25.66 -9.08
N CYS A 314 -3.57 -25.68 -9.14
CA CYS A 314 -2.76 -26.45 -8.21
C CYS A 314 -2.92 -26.00 -6.75
N ILE A 315 -2.99 -24.68 -6.50
CA ILE A 315 -3.19 -24.14 -5.15
C ILE A 315 -4.57 -24.55 -4.61
N ARG A 316 -5.63 -24.39 -5.40
CA ARG A 316 -6.99 -24.80 -5.03
C ARG A 316 -7.06 -26.30 -4.74
N GLN A 317 -6.47 -27.13 -5.62
CA GLN A 317 -6.40 -28.56 -5.42
C GLN A 317 -5.60 -28.91 -4.16
N LEU A 318 -4.48 -28.23 -3.88
CA LEU A 318 -3.69 -28.45 -2.67
C LEU A 318 -4.52 -28.19 -1.40
N LEU A 319 -5.28 -27.09 -1.37
CA LEU A 319 -6.20 -26.79 -0.26
C LEU A 319 -7.27 -27.87 -0.10
N HIS A 320 -7.80 -28.36 -1.23
CA HIS A 320 -8.84 -29.38 -1.24
C HIS A 320 -8.38 -30.77 -0.73
N GLU A 321 -7.07 -31.04 -0.75
CA GLU A 321 -6.52 -32.29 -0.21
C GLU A 321 -6.75 -32.44 1.31
N PHE A 322 -6.90 -31.34 2.04
CA PHE A 322 -6.96 -31.32 3.51
C PHE A 322 -8.36 -31.15 4.04
N ASN A 323 -8.64 -31.82 5.18
CA ASN A 323 -9.86 -31.63 5.93
C ASN A 323 -9.88 -30.27 6.63
N GLN A 324 -8.74 -29.81 7.09
CA GLN A 324 -8.52 -28.53 7.75
C GLN A 324 -7.41 -27.76 7.05
N ALA A 325 -7.75 -26.71 6.33
CA ALA A 325 -6.81 -25.87 5.61
C ALA A 325 -7.08 -24.39 5.82
N SER A 326 -6.00 -23.63 6.04
CA SER A 326 -6.02 -22.17 5.99
C SER A 326 -5.10 -21.70 4.87
N TYR A 327 -5.61 -20.81 4.03
CA TYR A 327 -4.86 -20.08 3.01
C TYR A 327 -4.66 -18.65 3.47
N LEU A 328 -3.42 -18.17 3.44
CA LEU A 328 -3.04 -16.82 3.77
C LEU A 328 -2.27 -16.20 2.62
N GLY A 329 -2.94 -15.43 1.79
CA GLY A 329 -2.29 -14.60 0.77
C GLY A 329 -1.60 -13.41 1.42
N ILE A 330 -0.39 -13.09 0.97
CA ILE A 330 0.37 -11.93 1.45
C ILE A 330 0.84 -11.13 0.24
N THR A 331 0.53 -9.83 0.21
CA THR A 331 0.90 -8.97 -0.91
C THR A 331 1.12 -7.52 -0.47
N ALA A 332 1.90 -6.78 -1.29
CA ALA A 332 2.00 -5.32 -1.22
C ALA A 332 1.13 -4.64 -2.28
N THR A 333 0.57 -5.42 -3.22
CA THR A 333 -0.16 -4.94 -4.38
C THR A 333 -1.46 -5.72 -4.53
N PRO A 334 -2.46 -5.46 -3.64
CA PRO A 334 -3.64 -6.31 -3.48
C PRO A 334 -4.64 -6.23 -4.64
N PHE A 335 -4.42 -5.33 -5.60
CA PHE A 335 -5.40 -5.03 -6.64
C PHE A 335 -5.87 -6.28 -7.41
N ALA A 336 -4.96 -7.18 -7.73
CA ALA A 336 -5.31 -8.43 -8.43
C ALA A 336 -6.17 -9.38 -7.56
N ASN A 337 -5.93 -9.42 -6.26
CA ASN A 337 -6.61 -10.34 -5.34
C ASN A 337 -8.04 -9.89 -5.02
N ILE A 338 -8.27 -8.57 -4.90
CA ILE A 338 -9.62 -8.03 -4.65
C ILE A 338 -10.52 -8.05 -5.89
N PHE A 339 -9.96 -8.22 -7.08
CA PHE A 339 -10.73 -8.36 -8.31
C PHE A 339 -11.07 -9.82 -8.66
N ILE A 340 -10.70 -10.80 -7.85
CA ILE A 340 -11.17 -12.19 -8.01
C ILE A 340 -12.69 -12.21 -7.80
N ASN A 341 -13.40 -12.89 -8.69
CA ASN A 341 -14.84 -13.08 -8.51
C ASN A 341 -15.09 -14.03 -7.33
N PRO A 342 -15.79 -13.60 -6.28
CA PRO A 342 -16.08 -14.44 -5.10
C PRO A 342 -17.02 -15.61 -5.38
N GLU A 343 -17.77 -15.57 -6.47
CA GLU A 343 -18.76 -16.58 -6.86
C GLU A 343 -18.18 -17.65 -7.80
N THR A 344 -16.93 -17.52 -8.21
CA THR A 344 -16.29 -18.50 -9.09
C THR A 344 -16.01 -19.79 -8.34
N GLU A 345 -16.76 -20.83 -8.66
CA GLU A 345 -16.60 -22.19 -8.14
C GLU A 345 -16.29 -23.16 -9.28
N ASP A 346 -15.47 -24.16 -9.02
CA ASP A 346 -15.18 -25.28 -9.90
C ASP A 346 -15.56 -26.58 -9.19
N GLU A 347 -16.36 -27.41 -9.80
CA GLU A 347 -16.87 -28.65 -9.18
C GLU A 347 -15.77 -29.60 -8.70
N MET A 348 -14.59 -29.56 -9.35
CA MET A 348 -13.47 -30.45 -9.02
C MET A 348 -12.47 -29.87 -8.02
N ILE A 349 -12.28 -28.56 -8.01
CA ILE A 349 -11.21 -27.89 -7.21
C ILE A 349 -11.74 -26.81 -6.26
N GLY A 350 -13.04 -26.63 -6.18
CA GLY A 350 -13.74 -25.72 -5.26
C GLY A 350 -13.61 -24.24 -5.66
N ASP A 351 -13.95 -23.35 -4.76
CA ASP A 351 -13.97 -21.90 -4.98
C ASP A 351 -12.60 -21.30 -5.31
N ASP A 352 -12.56 -20.16 -5.99
CA ASP A 352 -11.31 -19.42 -6.27
C ASP A 352 -10.71 -18.80 -4.99
N LEU A 353 -9.53 -18.22 -5.09
CA LEU A 353 -8.72 -17.72 -3.98
C LEU A 353 -9.13 -16.32 -3.51
N PHE A 354 -10.37 -15.93 -3.70
CA PHE A 354 -10.90 -14.69 -3.12
C PHE A 354 -10.75 -14.72 -1.58
N PRO A 355 -10.30 -13.64 -0.93
CA PRO A 355 -10.09 -13.61 0.53
C PRO A 355 -11.41 -13.43 1.30
N ARG A 356 -12.31 -14.39 1.18
CA ARG A 356 -13.68 -14.32 1.67
C ARG A 356 -13.81 -14.23 3.18
N ASP A 357 -12.84 -14.82 3.93
CA ASP A 357 -12.95 -14.94 5.38
C ASP A 357 -12.42 -13.71 6.10
N PHE A 358 -11.31 -13.14 5.64
CA PHE A 358 -10.78 -11.90 6.20
C PHE A 358 -9.76 -11.20 5.30
N ILE A 359 -9.65 -9.89 5.49
CA ILE A 359 -8.59 -9.05 4.94
C ILE A 359 -7.95 -8.28 6.10
N TYR A 360 -6.64 -8.37 6.25
CA TYR A 360 -5.86 -7.70 7.29
C TYR A 360 -4.89 -6.70 6.66
N SER A 361 -5.06 -5.41 6.93
CA SER A 361 -4.15 -4.35 6.50
C SER A 361 -3.14 -4.04 7.59
N LEU A 362 -1.86 -4.35 7.36
CA LEU A 362 -0.77 -4.08 8.28
C LEU A 362 -0.44 -2.59 8.32
N ALA A 363 -0.18 -2.06 9.50
CA ALA A 363 0.41 -0.73 9.66
C ALA A 363 1.94 -0.85 9.69
N PRO A 364 2.69 -0.11 8.86
CA PRO A 364 4.14 -0.12 8.93
C PRO A 364 4.64 0.65 10.18
N PRO A 365 5.81 0.30 10.72
CA PRO A 365 6.44 1.09 11.79
C PRO A 365 6.74 2.53 11.34
N THR A 366 6.78 3.45 12.30
CA THR A 366 6.96 4.89 12.02
C THR A 366 8.29 5.25 11.36
N ASN A 367 9.34 4.42 11.53
CA ASN A 367 10.64 4.57 10.84
C ASN A 367 10.68 3.97 9.43
N TYR A 368 9.58 3.37 8.97
CA TYR A 368 9.48 2.91 7.59
C TYR A 368 9.33 4.11 6.64
N ILE A 369 10.15 4.14 5.58
CA ILE A 369 10.07 5.11 4.49
C ILE A 369 9.33 4.44 3.34
N GLY A 370 8.05 4.70 3.26
CA GLY A 370 7.15 4.15 2.24
C GLY A 370 6.77 5.15 1.17
N ALA A 371 5.84 4.72 0.31
CA ALA A 371 5.34 5.55 -0.79
C ALA A 371 4.67 6.84 -0.27
N ASP A 372 3.94 6.75 0.82
CA ASP A 372 3.23 7.88 1.42
C ASP A 372 4.19 9.00 1.87
N LYS A 373 5.32 8.65 2.50
CA LYS A 373 6.32 9.63 2.93
C LYS A 373 7.11 10.27 1.79
N ILE A 374 7.27 9.57 0.66
CA ILE A 374 8.07 10.05 -0.49
C ILE A 374 7.19 10.77 -1.51
N PHE A 375 5.99 10.24 -1.78
CA PHE A 375 5.12 10.68 -2.88
C PHE A 375 3.74 11.17 -2.42
N GLY A 376 3.42 11.10 -1.12
CA GLY A 376 2.16 11.58 -0.54
C GLY A 376 2.16 13.09 -0.30
N ASP A 377 1.01 13.61 0.12
CA ASP A 377 0.80 15.05 0.26
C ASP A 377 1.53 15.68 1.47
N ALA A 378 1.97 14.85 2.45
CA ALA A 378 2.67 15.28 3.68
C ALA A 378 4.21 15.17 3.57
N THR A 379 4.80 15.61 2.47
CA THR A 379 6.19 15.29 2.10
C THR A 379 7.26 16.30 2.54
N GLU A 380 6.99 17.30 3.37
CA GLU A 380 7.98 18.34 3.71
C GLU A 380 9.35 17.79 4.16
N LYS A 381 9.36 16.73 4.98
CA LYS A 381 10.61 16.11 5.46
C LYS A 381 11.40 15.40 4.35
N PHE A 382 10.76 14.92 3.30
CA PHE A 382 11.34 14.12 2.23
C PHE A 382 11.35 14.83 0.86
N SER A 383 11.13 16.15 0.84
CA SER A 383 11.11 16.97 -0.39
C SER A 383 12.40 16.85 -1.20
N ASP A 384 13.56 16.72 -0.52
CA ASP A 384 14.88 16.65 -1.14
C ASP A 384 15.27 15.24 -1.63
N VAL A 385 14.43 14.22 -1.35
CA VAL A 385 14.73 12.84 -1.74
C VAL A 385 14.58 12.63 -3.24
N LEU A 386 13.60 13.28 -3.87
CA LEU A 386 13.30 13.13 -5.30
C LEU A 386 14.08 14.15 -6.12
N ILE A 387 14.85 13.66 -7.08
CA ILE A 387 15.59 14.49 -8.05
C ILE A 387 15.00 14.18 -9.43
N PRO A 388 14.25 15.13 -10.02
CA PRO A 388 13.56 14.90 -11.28
C PRO A 388 14.55 14.79 -12.45
N LEU A 389 14.33 13.78 -13.30
CA LEU A 389 15.04 13.58 -14.55
C LEU A 389 14.21 14.15 -15.71
N ARG A 390 14.78 15.06 -16.44
CA ARG A 390 14.13 15.68 -17.60
C ARG A 390 14.10 14.73 -18.77
N ARG A 391 12.95 14.58 -19.38
CA ARG A 391 12.76 13.68 -20.50
C ARG A 391 13.63 14.03 -21.70
N GLU A 392 13.79 15.31 -22.00
CA GLU A 392 14.58 15.80 -23.12
C GLU A 392 16.06 15.39 -22.99
N GLU A 393 16.61 15.39 -21.77
CA GLU A 393 17.96 14.91 -21.52
C GLU A 393 18.02 13.39 -21.69
N MET A 394 17.10 12.68 -21.09
CA MET A 394 17.13 11.22 -21.07
C MET A 394 16.88 10.58 -22.44
N ASP A 395 16.00 11.17 -23.27
CA ASP A 395 15.69 10.65 -24.59
C ASP A 395 16.90 10.73 -25.57
N LEU A 396 17.91 11.56 -25.27
CA LEU A 396 19.18 11.59 -26.02
C LEU A 396 20.04 10.33 -25.78
N PHE A 397 19.91 9.69 -24.59
CA PHE A 397 20.71 8.54 -24.18
C PHE A 397 19.89 7.27 -24.11
N PHE A 398 18.73 7.32 -23.48
CA PHE A 398 17.86 6.16 -23.17
C PHE A 398 16.39 6.44 -23.49
N PRO A 399 16.00 6.55 -24.78
CA PRO A 399 14.59 6.70 -25.14
C PRO A 399 13.73 5.58 -24.52
N PHE A 400 12.54 5.88 -24.04
CA PHE A 400 11.63 4.86 -23.45
C PHE A 400 11.34 3.67 -24.38
N THR A 401 11.42 3.90 -25.68
CA THR A 401 11.15 2.90 -26.74
C THR A 401 12.42 2.25 -27.28
N HIS A 402 13.57 2.43 -26.60
CA HIS A 402 14.82 1.84 -27.07
C HIS A 402 14.75 0.31 -27.22
N LYS A 403 15.59 -0.20 -28.13
CA LYS A 403 15.71 -1.62 -28.43
C LYS A 403 16.94 -2.23 -27.74
N LYS A 404 17.04 -3.56 -27.75
CA LYS A 404 18.19 -4.31 -27.21
C LYS A 404 19.54 -3.95 -27.88
N THR A 405 19.49 -3.35 -29.06
CA THR A 405 20.65 -2.93 -29.85
C THR A 405 21.13 -1.51 -29.54
N LEU A 406 20.56 -0.83 -28.52
CA LEU A 406 20.99 0.50 -28.13
C LEU A 406 22.46 0.45 -27.71
N GLU A 407 23.31 1.21 -28.39
CA GLU A 407 24.70 1.46 -27.99
C GLU A 407 24.75 2.48 -26.87
N VAL A 408 25.73 2.38 -25.98
CA VAL A 408 25.90 3.28 -24.82
C VAL A 408 27.29 3.88 -24.91
N ASP A 409 27.41 4.90 -25.74
CA ASP A 409 28.69 5.60 -25.94
C ASP A 409 29.01 6.58 -24.80
N ALA A 410 28.01 7.07 -24.10
CA ALA A 410 28.13 7.97 -22.95
C ALA A 410 26.93 7.79 -21.99
N LEU A 411 27.11 8.19 -20.74
CA LEU A 411 26.05 8.24 -19.74
C LEU A 411 25.44 9.65 -19.67
N PRO A 412 24.17 9.79 -19.28
CA PRO A 412 23.57 11.10 -19.02
C PRO A 412 24.33 11.88 -17.93
N PRO A 413 24.42 13.20 -18.04
CA PRO A 413 25.02 14.04 -16.97
C PRO A 413 24.41 13.80 -15.60
N SER A 414 23.09 13.61 -15.54
CA SER A 414 22.37 13.26 -14.32
C SER A 414 22.77 11.90 -13.72
N MET A 415 23.18 10.94 -14.55
CA MET A 415 23.66 9.63 -14.06
C MET A 415 25.07 9.74 -13.46
N TYR A 416 25.98 10.50 -14.09
CA TYR A 416 27.27 10.80 -13.49
C TYR A 416 27.11 11.51 -12.15
N GLU A 417 26.16 12.45 -12.04
CA GLU A 417 25.85 13.13 -10.78
C GLU A 417 25.35 12.15 -9.70
N ALA A 418 24.43 11.25 -10.03
CA ALA A 418 23.94 10.26 -9.10
C ALA A 418 25.02 9.29 -8.62
N ILE A 419 25.96 8.89 -9.53
CA ILE A 419 27.10 8.05 -9.16
C ILE A 419 28.05 8.84 -8.27
N ALA A 420 28.42 10.06 -8.63
CA ALA A 420 29.27 10.93 -7.81
C ALA A 420 28.66 11.15 -6.42
N TYR A 421 27.36 11.38 -6.33
CA TYR A 421 26.64 11.46 -5.05
C TYR A 421 26.76 10.16 -4.25
N PHE A 422 26.65 8.99 -4.88
CA PHE A 422 26.83 7.70 -4.22
C PHE A 422 28.25 7.51 -3.68
N LEU A 423 29.28 8.00 -4.39
CA LEU A 423 30.65 7.98 -3.89
C LEU A 423 30.79 8.82 -2.61
N LEU A 424 30.23 10.02 -2.60
CA LEU A 424 30.21 10.93 -1.45
C LEU A 424 29.35 10.39 -0.30
N PHE A 425 28.21 9.78 -0.61
CA PHE A 425 27.38 9.04 0.35
C PHE A 425 28.21 7.98 1.10
N ASN A 426 29.06 7.23 0.40
CA ASN A 426 29.91 6.24 1.02
C ASN A 426 30.95 6.88 1.97
N ALA A 427 31.51 8.02 1.59
CA ALA A 427 32.45 8.74 2.44
C ALA A 427 31.82 9.29 3.72
N ILE A 428 30.59 9.84 3.62
CA ILE A 428 29.84 10.33 4.78
C ILE A 428 29.42 9.18 5.70
N ARG A 429 29.06 8.02 5.16
CA ARG A 429 28.76 6.85 5.98
C ARG A 429 29.99 6.30 6.70
N ASP A 430 31.17 6.37 6.07
CA ASP A 430 32.44 6.06 6.75
C ASP A 430 32.73 7.08 7.86
N LEU A 431 32.47 8.38 7.65
CA LEU A 431 32.56 9.41 8.69
C LEU A 431 31.62 9.07 9.89
N ARG A 432 30.45 8.52 9.64
CA ARG A 432 29.48 8.12 10.68
C ARG A 432 29.80 6.77 11.36
N GLY A 433 30.90 6.12 11.02
CA GLY A 433 31.31 4.86 11.60
C GLY A 433 30.67 3.59 11.02
N ASP A 434 29.90 3.70 9.97
CA ASP A 434 29.19 2.58 9.33
C ASP A 434 30.10 1.71 8.44
N TYR A 435 31.25 1.27 8.91
CA TYR A 435 32.28 0.64 8.05
C TYR A 435 31.87 -0.72 7.49
N THR A 436 31.12 -1.50 8.22
CA THR A 436 30.77 -2.90 7.91
C THR A 436 29.39 -3.06 7.30
N GLU A 437 28.61 -1.98 7.23
CA GLU A 437 27.28 -2.02 6.68
C GLU A 437 27.30 -2.07 5.13
N HIS A 438 26.37 -2.82 4.55
CA HIS A 438 26.17 -2.85 3.10
C HIS A 438 25.72 -1.48 2.57
N ARG A 439 26.16 -1.14 1.34
CA ARG A 439 25.85 0.12 0.68
C ARG A 439 25.61 -0.12 -0.79
N SER A 440 24.43 0.16 -1.24
CA SER A 440 24.01 -0.13 -2.60
C SER A 440 23.49 1.12 -3.31
N MET A 441 23.82 1.22 -4.59
CA MET A 441 23.16 2.09 -5.55
C MET A 441 22.43 1.23 -6.59
N MET A 442 21.25 1.63 -7.00
CA MET A 442 20.48 1.00 -8.04
C MET A 442 20.44 1.87 -9.30
N ILE A 443 20.78 1.29 -10.46
CA ILE A 443 20.55 1.88 -11.78
C ILE A 443 19.58 1.01 -12.56
N HIS A 444 18.38 1.54 -12.81
CA HIS A 444 17.30 0.82 -13.46
C HIS A 444 16.72 1.64 -14.62
N VAL A 445 17.32 1.53 -15.81
CA VAL A 445 16.96 2.30 -17.02
C VAL A 445 16.55 1.43 -18.21
N SER A 446 16.92 0.17 -18.26
CA SER A 446 16.61 -0.73 -19.38
C SER A 446 16.07 -2.09 -18.93
N ARG A 447 15.16 -2.66 -19.73
CA ARG A 447 14.71 -4.05 -19.58
C ARG A 447 15.61 -5.07 -20.28
N PHE A 448 16.49 -4.62 -21.17
CA PHE A 448 17.31 -5.46 -22.00
C PHE A 448 18.67 -5.74 -21.37
N THR A 449 19.00 -7.01 -21.20
CA THR A 449 20.25 -7.47 -20.57
C THR A 449 21.50 -6.90 -21.26
N ASP A 450 21.50 -6.83 -22.59
CA ASP A 450 22.68 -6.35 -23.34
C ASP A 450 22.91 -4.86 -23.06
N VAL A 451 21.85 -4.05 -22.99
CA VAL A 451 21.95 -2.63 -22.64
C VAL A 451 22.39 -2.44 -21.17
N GLN A 452 21.89 -3.27 -20.27
CA GLN A 452 22.33 -3.24 -18.85
C GLN A 452 23.81 -3.51 -18.72
N ASN A 453 24.36 -4.47 -19.48
CA ASN A 453 25.79 -4.78 -19.46
C ASN A 453 26.62 -3.59 -19.98
N ARG A 454 26.22 -2.98 -21.12
CA ARG A 454 26.90 -1.78 -21.63
C ARG A 454 26.88 -0.60 -20.66
N ILE A 455 25.77 -0.39 -19.98
CA ILE A 455 25.69 0.64 -18.92
C ILE A 455 26.65 0.28 -17.77
N ALA A 456 26.68 -0.98 -17.34
CA ALA A 456 27.57 -1.39 -16.27
C ALA A 456 29.05 -1.22 -16.66
N GLU A 457 29.42 -1.50 -17.92
CA GLU A 457 30.76 -1.26 -18.47
C GLU A 457 31.11 0.22 -18.47
N ALA A 458 30.24 1.08 -19.01
CA ALA A 458 30.46 2.53 -19.02
C ALA A 458 30.56 3.14 -17.62
N VAL A 459 29.73 2.69 -16.68
CA VAL A 459 29.80 3.10 -15.27
C VAL A 459 31.13 2.65 -14.65
N ASN A 460 31.56 1.42 -14.93
CA ASN A 460 32.80 0.90 -14.39
C ASN A 460 34.04 1.62 -14.95
N GLU A 461 34.07 1.94 -16.23
CA GLU A 461 35.17 2.71 -16.85
C GLU A 461 35.34 4.08 -16.17
N TRP A 462 34.24 4.80 -15.99
CA TRP A 462 34.26 6.08 -15.28
C TRP A 462 34.66 5.91 -13.81
N LEU A 463 34.17 4.90 -13.11
CA LEU A 463 34.51 4.64 -11.71
C LEU A 463 36.00 4.32 -11.52
N VAL A 464 36.62 3.55 -12.42
CA VAL A 464 38.03 3.21 -12.40
C VAL A 464 38.87 4.48 -12.51
N GLN A 465 38.53 5.40 -13.39
CA GLN A 465 39.24 6.69 -13.53
C GLN A 465 39.08 7.51 -12.24
N VAL A 466 37.87 7.63 -11.69
CA VAL A 466 37.65 8.37 -10.44
C VAL A 466 38.42 7.75 -9.28
N LYS A 467 38.43 6.42 -9.15
CA LYS A 467 39.23 5.74 -8.11
C LYS A 467 40.72 6.05 -8.21
N SER A 468 41.26 6.01 -9.42
CA SER A 468 42.68 6.36 -9.65
C SER A 468 42.98 7.80 -9.25
N ASP A 469 42.15 8.74 -9.65
CA ASP A 469 42.33 10.16 -9.33
C ASP A 469 42.18 10.41 -7.82
N VAL A 470 41.21 9.81 -7.16
CA VAL A 470 41.01 9.91 -5.71
C VAL A 470 42.20 9.30 -4.96
N GLN A 471 42.68 8.13 -5.35
CA GLN A 471 43.83 7.47 -4.72
C GLN A 471 45.08 8.32 -4.80
N ASN A 472 45.33 8.98 -5.92
CA ASN A 472 46.56 9.72 -6.16
C ASN A 472 46.49 11.17 -5.68
N TYR A 473 45.34 11.80 -5.64
CA TYR A 473 45.24 13.24 -5.52
C TYR A 473 44.29 13.74 -4.41
N ALA A 474 43.45 12.89 -3.79
CA ALA A 474 42.48 13.35 -2.79
C ALA A 474 43.11 13.94 -1.53
N ALA A 475 44.31 13.47 -1.15
CA ALA A 475 45.03 13.96 0.02
C ALA A 475 45.86 15.24 -0.24
N LEU A 476 45.85 15.75 -1.48
CA LEU A 476 46.55 17.01 -1.81
C LEU A 476 45.76 18.23 -1.32
N ASP A 477 46.43 19.40 -1.35
CA ASP A 477 45.78 20.67 -1.07
C ASP A 477 44.68 21.00 -2.10
N ASP A 478 43.73 21.88 -1.73
CA ASP A 478 42.55 22.19 -2.51
C ASP A 478 42.86 22.76 -3.91
N GLU A 479 43.91 23.60 -4.04
CA GLU A 479 44.32 24.16 -5.31
C GLU A 479 44.73 23.08 -6.34
N LYS A 480 45.39 22.03 -5.88
CA LYS A 480 45.80 20.90 -6.72
C LYS A 480 44.61 19.97 -7.02
N ARG A 481 43.70 19.74 -6.03
CA ARG A 481 42.50 18.94 -6.26
C ARG A 481 41.60 19.56 -7.33
N GLU A 482 41.45 20.88 -7.33
CA GLU A 482 40.61 21.57 -8.32
C GLU A 482 41.16 21.46 -9.76
N GLN A 483 42.42 21.11 -9.96
CA GLN A 483 43.00 20.85 -11.28
C GLN A 483 42.61 19.45 -11.81
N ILE A 484 42.22 18.52 -10.92
CA ILE A 484 41.87 17.16 -11.29
C ILE A 484 40.35 17.10 -11.61
N ALA A 485 40.02 16.74 -12.83
CA ALA A 485 38.63 16.78 -13.33
C ALA A 485 37.65 15.98 -12.45
N SER A 486 38.03 14.77 -12.01
CA SER A 486 37.19 13.92 -11.16
C SER A 486 36.96 14.56 -9.78
N LEU A 487 37.99 15.10 -9.13
CA LEU A 487 37.86 15.71 -7.80
C LEU A 487 37.04 17.01 -7.86
N ARG A 488 37.32 17.86 -8.86
CA ARG A 488 36.51 19.05 -9.12
C ARG A 488 35.04 18.71 -9.36
N TYR A 489 34.75 17.62 -10.06
CA TYR A 489 33.36 17.17 -10.29
C TYR A 489 32.71 16.68 -8.99
N LEU A 490 33.41 15.89 -8.19
CA LEU A 490 32.93 15.48 -6.87
C LEU A 490 32.65 16.68 -5.97
N HIS A 491 33.56 17.68 -5.94
CA HIS A 491 33.39 18.92 -5.18
C HIS A 491 32.16 19.70 -5.65
N LYS A 492 31.92 19.80 -6.97
CA LYS A 492 30.72 20.41 -7.54
C LYS A 492 29.42 19.71 -7.05
N VAL A 493 29.42 18.37 -7.01
CA VAL A 493 28.28 17.59 -6.52
C VAL A 493 28.11 17.77 -5.01
N TRP A 494 29.21 17.80 -4.25
CA TRP A 494 29.22 18.10 -2.81
C TRP A 494 28.53 19.43 -2.51
N MET A 495 28.89 20.48 -3.21
CA MET A 495 28.31 21.81 -3.04
C MET A 495 26.85 21.85 -3.49
N LYS A 496 26.52 21.25 -4.64
CA LYS A 496 25.16 21.23 -5.19
C LYS A 496 24.16 20.61 -4.21
N HIS A 497 24.53 19.48 -3.59
CA HIS A 497 23.65 18.76 -2.65
C HIS A 497 23.83 19.18 -1.20
N GLN A 498 24.57 20.28 -0.93
CA GLN A 498 24.81 20.84 0.40
C GLN A 498 25.30 19.79 1.42
N LEU A 499 26.16 18.86 0.98
CA LEU A 499 26.59 17.71 1.79
C LEU A 499 27.42 18.14 3.02
N GLU A 500 28.01 19.31 3.00
CA GLU A 500 28.67 19.90 4.16
C GLU A 500 27.71 20.13 5.33
N LYS A 501 26.53 20.65 5.05
CA LYS A 501 25.48 20.85 6.07
C LYS A 501 24.95 19.52 6.63
N ILE A 502 24.80 18.53 5.76
CA ILE A 502 24.26 17.21 6.12
C ILE A 502 25.28 16.42 6.93
N SER A 503 26.55 16.41 6.50
CA SER A 503 27.62 15.67 7.15
C SER A 503 28.21 16.38 8.38
N LYS A 504 28.00 17.69 8.49
CA LYS A 504 28.62 18.57 9.49
C LYS A 504 30.16 18.56 9.44
N THR A 505 30.71 18.28 8.28
CA THR A 505 32.16 18.28 8.03
C THR A 505 32.48 19.01 6.72
N ASN A 506 33.70 19.49 6.56
CA ASN A 506 34.12 20.20 5.38
C ASN A 506 34.66 19.26 4.27
N TRP A 507 34.80 19.79 3.06
CA TRP A 507 35.30 19.07 1.91
C TRP A 507 36.73 18.51 2.09
N ASP A 508 37.62 19.28 2.74
CA ASP A 508 39.01 18.88 2.97
C ASP A 508 39.13 17.63 3.84
N ASP A 509 38.35 17.59 4.90
CA ASP A 509 38.31 16.44 5.82
C ASP A 509 37.80 15.18 5.12
N ILE A 510 36.71 15.29 4.33
CA ILE A 510 36.20 14.18 3.54
C ILE A 510 37.25 13.66 2.57
N CYS A 511 37.92 14.54 1.83
CA CYS A 511 38.93 14.15 0.86
C CYS A 511 40.12 13.46 1.50
N SER A 512 40.65 14.05 2.58
CA SER A 512 41.88 13.59 3.21
C SER A 512 41.72 12.30 4.00
N ASN A 513 40.54 12.10 4.67
CA ASN A 513 40.40 11.05 5.66
C ASN A 513 39.44 9.92 5.25
N TYR A 514 38.48 10.19 4.36
CA TYR A 514 37.39 9.23 4.11
C TYR A 514 37.26 8.79 2.65
N LEU A 515 37.43 9.69 1.69
CA LEU A 515 37.04 9.49 0.30
C LEU A 515 37.71 8.27 -0.35
N ASN A 516 39.01 8.12 -0.22
CA ASN A 516 39.75 7.01 -0.84
C ASN A 516 39.31 5.65 -0.28
N ARG A 517 39.25 5.54 1.05
CA ARG A 517 38.79 4.30 1.70
C ARG A 517 37.36 3.96 1.36
N ALA A 518 36.49 4.96 1.25
CA ALA A 518 35.07 4.78 0.96
C ALA A 518 34.82 4.27 -0.46
N ILE A 519 35.59 4.78 -1.44
CA ILE A 519 35.39 4.50 -2.87
C ILE A 519 36.09 3.22 -3.32
N ALA A 520 37.28 2.94 -2.78
CA ALA A 520 38.13 1.83 -3.22
C ALA A 520 37.37 0.47 -3.35
N PRO A 521 36.55 0.03 -2.37
CA PRO A 521 35.86 -1.27 -2.42
C PRO A 521 34.61 -1.28 -3.32
N ILE A 522 34.14 -0.14 -3.85
CA ILE A 522 32.91 -0.10 -4.64
C ILE A 522 33.08 -0.90 -5.93
N ALA A 523 32.16 -1.82 -6.21
CA ALA A 523 32.13 -2.60 -7.44
C ALA A 523 30.87 -2.29 -8.25
N VAL A 524 31.00 -2.33 -9.59
CA VAL A 524 29.84 -2.27 -10.50
C VAL A 524 29.44 -3.69 -10.87
N ARG A 525 28.16 -4.02 -10.75
CA ARG A 525 27.64 -5.35 -11.07
C ARG A 525 26.37 -5.27 -11.90
N ALA A 526 26.36 -5.95 -13.04
CA ALA A 526 25.15 -6.18 -13.81
C ALA A 526 24.34 -7.29 -13.14
N VAL A 527 23.08 -7.00 -12.80
CA VAL A 527 22.15 -7.92 -12.12
C VAL A 527 20.99 -8.24 -13.06
N ASN A 528 21.08 -9.38 -13.71
CA ASN A 528 20.10 -9.81 -14.71
C ASN A 528 19.85 -11.33 -14.64
N GLN A 529 19.04 -11.86 -15.53
CA GLN A 529 18.71 -13.30 -15.53
C GLN A 529 19.93 -14.22 -15.76
N ARG A 530 20.98 -13.72 -16.43
CA ARG A 530 22.20 -14.52 -16.71
C ARG A 530 23.14 -14.52 -15.50
N THR A 531 23.27 -13.40 -14.82
CA THR A 531 24.20 -13.26 -13.67
C THR A 531 23.56 -13.74 -12.36
N GLY A 532 22.24 -13.71 -12.26
CA GLY A 532 21.49 -14.12 -11.08
C GLY A 532 21.66 -13.19 -9.86
N ALA A 533 20.99 -13.51 -8.77
CA ALA A 533 21.10 -12.80 -7.49
C ALA A 533 22.44 -13.06 -6.78
N THR A 534 23.15 -14.12 -7.12
CA THR A 534 24.49 -14.45 -6.59
C THR A 534 25.54 -13.40 -6.93
N SER A 535 25.26 -12.50 -7.88
CA SER A 535 26.12 -11.34 -8.14
C SER A 535 26.15 -10.34 -6.98
N LEU A 536 25.15 -10.34 -6.08
CA LEU A 536 25.06 -9.47 -4.89
C LEU A 536 25.14 -10.33 -3.62
N ASP A 537 26.29 -10.91 -3.37
CA ASP A 537 26.52 -11.83 -2.26
C ASP A 537 26.71 -11.06 -0.93
N TYR A 538 25.64 -10.48 -0.42
CA TYR A 538 25.66 -9.79 0.88
C TYR A 538 25.97 -10.73 2.04
N PHE A 539 25.60 -12.01 1.92
CA PHE A 539 25.81 -12.98 2.98
C PHE A 539 27.29 -13.23 3.29
N ASN A 540 28.13 -13.34 2.26
CA ASN A 540 29.56 -13.56 2.44
C ASN A 540 30.33 -12.25 2.77
N HIS A 541 29.67 -11.09 2.63
CA HIS A 541 30.24 -9.79 2.95
C HIS A 541 29.68 -9.16 4.24
N LYS A 542 29.25 -9.99 5.20
CA LYS A 542 28.68 -9.47 6.47
C LYS A 542 29.72 -8.81 7.37
N GLU A 543 30.98 -9.18 7.25
CA GLU A 543 32.05 -8.66 8.10
C GLU A 543 32.69 -7.38 7.54
N ASP A 544 32.69 -7.22 6.22
CA ASP A 544 33.38 -6.12 5.52
C ASP A 544 32.42 -5.14 4.82
N GLY A 545 31.15 -5.50 4.68
CA GLY A 545 30.12 -4.69 4.02
C GLY A 545 30.30 -4.59 2.51
N LEU A 546 29.36 -5.10 1.73
CA LEU A 546 29.41 -4.97 0.26
C LEU A 546 29.02 -3.55 -0.16
N ARG A 547 29.88 -2.88 -0.96
CA ARG A 547 29.63 -1.57 -1.58
C ARG A 547 29.46 -1.78 -3.08
N VAL A 548 28.25 -1.52 -3.62
CA VAL A 548 27.94 -1.93 -4.99
C VAL A 548 27.04 -0.93 -5.72
N ILE A 549 27.36 -0.72 -7.00
CA ILE A 549 26.46 -0.10 -7.98
C ILE A 549 25.83 -1.25 -8.78
N ALA A 550 24.57 -1.51 -8.55
CA ALA A 550 23.80 -2.58 -9.18
C ALA A 550 23.06 -2.02 -10.42
N VAL A 551 23.45 -2.48 -11.60
CA VAL A 551 22.81 -2.12 -12.86
C VAL A 551 21.91 -3.26 -13.30
N GLY A 552 20.62 -3.02 -13.47
CA GLY A 552 19.72 -4.12 -13.86
C GLY A 552 18.34 -3.68 -14.32
N GLY A 553 17.50 -4.66 -14.52
CA GLY A 553 16.13 -4.50 -14.99
C GLY A 553 15.12 -5.20 -14.07
N ASN A 554 14.25 -6.02 -14.64
CA ASN A 554 13.22 -6.73 -13.89
C ASN A 554 13.76 -7.64 -12.76
N SER A 555 15.02 -8.11 -12.88
CA SER A 555 15.67 -8.87 -11.81
C SER A 555 15.92 -8.06 -10.54
N LEU A 556 16.10 -6.73 -10.65
CA LEU A 556 16.18 -5.82 -9.51
C LEU A 556 14.79 -5.50 -8.93
N SER A 557 13.74 -5.54 -9.76
CA SER A 557 12.37 -5.18 -9.35
C SER A 557 11.71 -6.26 -8.49
N ARG A 558 12.06 -7.53 -8.70
CA ARG A 558 11.42 -8.68 -8.02
C ARG A 558 12.47 -9.61 -7.45
N GLY A 559 12.25 -9.97 -6.20
CA GLY A 559 12.98 -11.09 -5.60
C GLY A 559 14.40 -10.82 -5.15
N LEU A 560 14.84 -9.59 -5.13
CA LEU A 560 16.16 -9.21 -4.63
C LEU A 560 16.03 -8.03 -3.66
N THR A 561 16.56 -8.16 -2.47
CA THR A 561 16.72 -7.05 -1.54
C THR A 561 18.06 -6.37 -1.81
N LEU A 562 18.05 -5.06 -2.01
CA LEU A 562 19.26 -4.26 -2.09
C LEU A 562 19.58 -3.72 -0.69
N GLU A 563 20.45 -4.42 0.02
CA GLU A 563 20.82 -4.02 1.38
C GLU A 563 21.60 -2.70 1.38
N GLY A 564 21.25 -1.79 2.28
CA GLY A 564 21.90 -0.48 2.38
C GLY A 564 21.65 0.45 1.17
N LEU A 565 20.53 0.29 0.46
CA LEU A 565 20.19 1.12 -0.71
C LEU A 565 20.06 2.60 -0.30
N GLY A 566 21.02 3.43 -0.75
CA GLY A 566 21.07 4.86 -0.47
C GLY A 566 20.77 5.73 -1.69
N VAL A 567 21.09 5.26 -2.88
CA VAL A 567 20.92 6.00 -4.12
C VAL A 567 20.19 5.14 -5.15
N SER A 568 19.19 5.71 -5.80
CA SER A 568 18.44 5.06 -6.88
C SER A 568 18.39 5.97 -8.10
N TYR A 569 18.71 5.41 -9.26
CA TYR A 569 18.55 6.05 -10.56
C TYR A 569 17.53 5.26 -11.36
N PHE A 570 16.33 5.81 -11.52
CA PHE A 570 15.18 5.11 -12.07
C PHE A 570 14.59 5.86 -13.27
N TYR A 571 14.71 5.25 -14.45
CA TYR A 571 14.12 5.78 -15.67
C TYR A 571 13.46 4.64 -16.46
N ARG A 572 12.24 4.29 -16.04
CA ARG A 572 11.49 3.17 -16.61
C ARG A 572 10.04 3.54 -16.83
N LYS A 573 9.48 3.05 -17.94
CA LYS A 573 8.05 3.13 -18.22
C LYS A 573 7.36 1.83 -17.79
N SER A 574 6.31 1.94 -16.99
CA SER A 574 5.35 0.86 -16.72
C SER A 574 3.94 1.41 -16.76
N GLN A 575 2.98 0.59 -17.17
CA GLN A 575 1.56 0.96 -17.25
C GLN A 575 0.75 0.34 -16.11
N MET A 576 1.35 -0.42 -15.20
CA MET A 576 0.65 -1.16 -14.15
C MET A 576 1.11 -0.72 -12.77
N TYR A 577 0.15 -0.46 -11.85
CA TYR A 577 0.40 -0.05 -10.47
C TYR A 577 1.23 -1.09 -9.71
N ASP A 578 0.82 -2.37 -9.80
CA ASP A 578 1.51 -3.48 -9.14
C ASP A 578 2.98 -3.57 -9.58
N THR A 579 3.24 -3.39 -10.86
CA THR A 579 4.61 -3.42 -11.40
C THR A 579 5.44 -2.23 -10.92
N LEU A 580 4.88 -1.03 -10.93
CA LEU A 580 5.56 0.18 -10.44
C LEU A 580 5.88 0.07 -8.94
N LEU A 581 4.91 -0.31 -8.11
CA LEU A 581 5.13 -0.51 -6.68
C LEU A 581 6.22 -1.56 -6.40
N GLN A 582 6.22 -2.67 -7.13
CA GLN A 582 7.25 -3.70 -6.99
C GLN A 582 8.64 -3.26 -7.46
N MET A 583 8.73 -2.29 -8.39
CA MET A 583 9.99 -1.64 -8.79
C MET A 583 10.54 -0.71 -7.70
N GLY A 584 9.72 -0.26 -6.76
CA GLY A 584 10.07 0.66 -5.68
C GLY A 584 10.98 0.03 -4.61
N ARG A 585 12.19 -0.36 -4.98
CA ARG A 585 13.18 -0.94 -4.05
C ARG A 585 13.76 0.07 -3.08
N TRP A 586 13.51 1.35 -3.31
CA TRP A 586 13.88 2.44 -2.42
C TRP A 586 12.95 2.60 -1.21
N PHE A 587 11.84 1.88 -1.10
CA PHE A 587 11.07 1.81 0.13
C PHE A 587 11.81 0.97 1.19
N GLY A 588 11.52 1.19 2.49
CA GLY A 588 12.12 0.39 3.56
C GLY A 588 12.73 1.25 4.68
N TYR A 589 13.73 0.72 5.35
CA TYR A 589 14.35 1.31 6.54
C TYR A 589 15.74 1.86 6.22
N ARG A 590 16.11 3.01 6.82
CA ARG A 590 17.39 3.69 6.58
C ARG A 590 18.01 4.19 7.87
N PRO A 591 18.39 3.29 8.78
CA PRO A 591 19.02 3.69 10.03
C PRO A 591 20.32 4.44 9.71
N ASN A 592 20.51 5.60 10.32
CA ASN A 592 21.71 6.44 10.26
C ASN A 592 22.03 7.11 8.90
N TYR A 593 21.18 6.93 7.85
CA TYR A 593 21.42 7.57 6.54
C TYR A 593 20.13 8.01 5.82
N GLU A 594 19.06 8.24 6.56
CA GLU A 594 17.79 8.72 6.03
C GLU A 594 17.91 10.08 5.31
N ASP A 595 18.75 10.96 5.84
CA ASP A 595 19.05 12.29 5.32
C ASP A 595 19.92 12.28 4.05
N LEU A 596 20.64 11.19 3.80
CA LEU A 596 21.49 10.99 2.62
C LEU A 596 20.79 10.24 1.48
N PHE A 597 19.58 9.75 1.70
CA PHE A 597 18.86 8.97 0.73
C PHE A 597 18.34 9.82 -0.44
N ARG A 598 18.57 9.41 -1.70
CA ARG A 598 18.15 10.15 -2.91
C ARG A 598 17.69 9.22 -4.02
N ILE A 599 16.70 9.69 -4.78
CA ILE A 599 16.12 8.99 -5.94
C ILE A 599 16.10 9.94 -7.14
N TRP A 600 16.88 9.63 -8.16
CA TRP A 600 16.76 10.26 -9.48
C TRP A 600 15.65 9.55 -10.25
N MET A 601 14.60 10.26 -10.65
CA MET A 601 13.42 9.65 -11.26
C MET A 601 12.80 10.58 -12.31
N ALA A 602 12.25 10.00 -13.40
CA ALA A 602 11.49 10.78 -14.39
C ALA A 602 10.34 11.53 -13.74
N GLU A 603 10.09 12.77 -14.15
CA GLU A 603 8.98 13.60 -13.64
C GLU A 603 7.64 12.87 -13.75
N GLU A 604 7.37 12.25 -14.89
CA GLU A 604 6.13 11.50 -15.10
C GLU A 604 6.03 10.28 -14.14
N ALA A 605 7.16 9.67 -13.77
CA ALA A 605 7.16 8.57 -12.82
C ALA A 605 6.89 9.05 -11.40
N ILE A 606 7.33 10.24 -11.02
CA ILE A 606 6.99 10.88 -9.74
C ILE A 606 5.47 11.05 -9.64
N ASP A 607 4.84 11.58 -10.68
CA ASP A 607 3.39 11.75 -10.75
C ASP A 607 2.65 10.40 -10.66
N TRP A 608 3.15 9.37 -11.36
CA TRP A 608 2.57 8.03 -11.31
C TRP A 608 2.64 7.43 -9.90
N TYR A 609 3.78 7.53 -9.22
CA TYR A 609 3.91 7.05 -7.85
C TYR A 609 3.02 7.84 -6.88
N GLY A 610 2.89 9.16 -7.03
CA GLY A 610 1.95 9.97 -6.27
C GLY A 610 0.51 9.51 -6.45
N TYR A 611 0.10 9.26 -7.69
CA TYR A 611 -1.23 8.75 -8.00
C TYR A 611 -1.50 7.36 -7.41
N ILE A 612 -0.53 6.43 -7.56
CA ILE A 612 -0.64 5.07 -7.01
C ILE A 612 -0.70 5.10 -5.48
N THR A 613 0.06 6.00 -4.85
CA THR A 613 0.06 6.18 -3.40
C THR A 613 -1.31 6.60 -2.90
N ARG A 614 -1.94 7.57 -3.56
CA ARG A 614 -3.32 7.98 -3.24
C ARG A 614 -4.30 6.83 -3.42
N ALA A 615 -4.23 6.09 -4.53
CA ALA A 615 -5.11 4.94 -4.78
C ALA A 615 -4.93 3.82 -3.73
N ALA A 616 -3.70 3.57 -3.27
CA ALA A 616 -3.42 2.60 -2.22
C ALA A 616 -3.93 3.05 -0.84
N ASN A 617 -3.83 4.35 -0.53
CA ASN A 617 -4.37 4.92 0.69
C ASN A 617 -5.90 4.90 0.68
N GLU A 618 -6.54 5.29 -0.43
CA GLU A 618 -8.00 5.16 -0.60
C GLU A 618 -8.47 3.73 -0.30
N LEU A 619 -7.76 2.71 -0.79
CA LEU A 619 -8.09 1.31 -0.50
C LEU A 619 -7.98 0.96 0.98
N LYS A 620 -6.92 1.43 1.67
CA LYS A 620 -6.74 1.22 3.11
C LYS A 620 -7.87 1.90 3.90
N ASP A 621 -8.25 3.11 3.52
CA ASP A 621 -9.34 3.86 4.13
C ASP A 621 -10.70 3.15 3.94
N GLU A 622 -10.94 2.59 2.75
CA GLU A 622 -12.15 1.80 2.50
C GLU A 622 -12.21 0.56 3.41
N ILE A 623 -11.10 -0.17 3.58
CA ILE A 623 -11.04 -1.29 4.52
C ILE A 623 -11.31 -0.83 5.97
N ALA A 624 -10.81 0.33 6.36
CA ALA A 624 -11.08 0.88 7.69
C ALA A 624 -12.56 1.26 7.88
N LYS A 625 -13.20 1.85 6.87
CA LYS A 625 -14.63 2.13 6.86
C LYS A 625 -15.48 0.86 6.92
N MET A 626 -15.11 -0.18 6.17
CA MET A 626 -15.74 -1.49 6.21
C MET A 626 -15.74 -2.08 7.62
N LYS A 627 -14.60 -1.98 8.32
CA LYS A 627 -14.49 -2.41 9.73
C LYS A 627 -15.47 -1.67 10.63
N LEU A 628 -15.53 -0.34 10.50
CA LEU A 628 -16.46 0.49 11.29
C LEU A 628 -17.93 0.16 10.99
N ALA A 629 -18.25 -0.14 9.73
CA ALA A 629 -19.57 -0.55 9.28
C ALA A 629 -19.88 -2.03 9.57
N ASN A 630 -18.96 -2.78 10.19
CA ASN A 630 -19.06 -4.21 10.44
C ASN A 630 -19.36 -5.05 9.18
N GLN A 631 -18.81 -4.66 8.05
CA GLN A 631 -18.98 -5.35 6.77
C GLN A 631 -17.96 -6.47 6.59
N THR A 632 -18.30 -7.46 5.78
CA THR A 632 -17.43 -8.59 5.45
C THR A 632 -16.77 -8.39 4.08
N PRO A 633 -15.68 -9.12 3.76
CA PRO A 633 -15.10 -9.07 2.42
C PRO A 633 -16.06 -9.43 1.29
N MET A 634 -17.09 -10.24 1.59
CA MET A 634 -18.12 -10.68 0.62
C MET A 634 -19.23 -9.65 0.41
N GLU A 635 -19.50 -8.81 1.40
CA GLU A 635 -20.61 -7.84 1.36
C GLU A 635 -20.21 -6.50 0.76
N PHE A 636 -18.94 -6.20 0.73
CA PHE A 636 -18.46 -4.90 0.28
C PHE A 636 -17.75 -4.98 -1.06
N GLY A 637 -18.22 -4.19 -2.01
CA GLY A 637 -17.56 -4.01 -3.28
C GLY A 637 -16.34 -3.12 -3.18
N LEU A 638 -15.17 -3.63 -3.52
CA LEU A 638 -13.94 -2.86 -3.57
C LEU A 638 -13.77 -2.20 -4.94
N LYS A 639 -13.38 -0.92 -4.92
CA LYS A 639 -13.11 -0.14 -6.12
C LYS A 639 -11.69 0.44 -6.08
N VAL A 640 -11.07 0.53 -7.23
CA VAL A 640 -9.73 1.10 -7.40
C VAL A 640 -9.76 2.15 -8.49
N ARG A 641 -9.34 3.36 -8.16
CA ARG A 641 -9.24 4.47 -9.12
C ARG A 641 -8.20 4.15 -10.19
N GLN A 642 -8.51 4.44 -11.43
CA GLN A 642 -7.58 4.35 -12.55
C GLN A 642 -7.09 5.74 -12.98
N ASP A 643 -5.79 5.84 -13.27
CA ASP A 643 -5.22 7.04 -13.88
C ASP A 643 -5.87 7.30 -15.25
N PRO A 644 -6.37 8.52 -15.50
CA PRO A 644 -7.01 8.86 -16.77
C PRO A 644 -6.06 8.79 -17.98
N ASN A 645 -4.74 8.83 -17.78
CA ASN A 645 -3.79 9.04 -18.85
C ASN A 645 -3.07 7.79 -19.37
N SER A 646 -3.03 6.66 -18.66
CA SER A 646 -2.47 5.39 -19.18
C SER A 646 -2.20 4.28 -18.16
N LEU A 647 -2.27 4.55 -16.85
CA LEU A 647 -1.96 3.52 -15.86
C LEU A 647 -3.16 2.62 -15.57
N ILE A 648 -2.93 1.33 -15.48
CA ILE A 648 -3.93 0.33 -15.11
C ILE A 648 -3.58 -0.30 -13.75
N ALA A 649 -4.58 -0.59 -12.93
CA ALA A 649 -4.39 -1.09 -11.56
C ALA A 649 -3.56 -2.39 -11.52
N THR A 650 -3.84 -3.33 -12.42
CA THR A 650 -3.06 -4.56 -12.61
C THR A 650 -3.22 -5.06 -14.05
N ALA A 651 -2.58 -6.16 -14.42
CA ALA A 651 -2.65 -6.71 -15.76
C ALA A 651 -4.10 -7.05 -16.17
N ARG A 652 -4.50 -6.71 -17.38
CA ARG A 652 -5.88 -6.90 -17.88
C ARG A 652 -6.40 -8.32 -17.70
N ASN A 653 -5.55 -9.33 -17.85
CA ASN A 653 -5.92 -10.72 -17.64
C ASN A 653 -6.16 -11.09 -16.16
N LYS A 654 -5.70 -10.29 -15.21
CA LYS A 654 -6.00 -10.44 -13.77
C LYS A 654 -7.25 -9.70 -13.33
N MET A 655 -7.75 -8.77 -14.17
CA MET A 655 -8.94 -7.95 -13.90
C MET A 655 -10.18 -8.43 -14.67
N ARG A 656 -10.25 -9.69 -15.09
CA ARG A 656 -11.35 -10.19 -15.92
C ARG A 656 -12.70 -10.12 -15.26
N SER A 657 -12.74 -10.35 -13.96
CA SER A 657 -13.95 -10.23 -13.15
C SER A 657 -14.20 -8.79 -12.69
N ALA A 658 -13.38 -7.84 -13.15
CA ALA A 658 -13.54 -6.43 -12.83
C ALA A 658 -14.07 -5.69 -14.06
N THR A 659 -15.07 -4.87 -13.86
CA THR A 659 -15.64 -4.04 -14.92
C THR A 659 -15.06 -2.65 -14.85
N GLN A 660 -14.60 -2.14 -15.98
CA GLN A 660 -14.19 -0.76 -16.11
C GLN A 660 -15.43 0.10 -16.22
N VAL A 661 -15.73 0.88 -15.22
CA VAL A 661 -16.77 1.88 -15.27
C VAL A 661 -16.13 3.24 -15.52
N SER A 662 -16.35 3.77 -16.71
CA SER A 662 -15.92 5.11 -17.08
C SER A 662 -16.99 6.09 -16.64
N ARG A 663 -16.61 6.99 -15.72
CA ARG A 663 -17.52 8.08 -15.35
C ARG A 663 -16.95 9.40 -15.82
N PRO A 664 -17.74 10.18 -16.55
CA PRO A 664 -17.34 11.54 -16.90
C PRO A 664 -17.19 12.37 -15.62
N VAL A 665 -16.00 12.85 -15.34
CA VAL A 665 -15.70 13.77 -14.22
C VAL A 665 -15.70 15.21 -14.70
N THR A 666 -16.11 15.47 -15.94
CA THR A 666 -16.39 16.85 -16.26
C THR A 666 -17.79 17.17 -15.78
N VAL A 667 -17.83 18.01 -14.79
CA VAL A 667 -19.06 18.61 -14.26
C VAL A 667 -19.46 19.86 -15.09
N SER A 668 -18.64 20.26 -16.08
CA SER A 668 -18.90 21.41 -16.96
C SER A 668 -20.23 21.25 -17.68
N GLY A 669 -21.12 22.21 -17.51
CA GLY A 669 -22.46 22.22 -18.07
C GLY A 669 -23.41 21.16 -17.48
N LYS A 670 -23.10 20.56 -16.33
CA LYS A 670 -23.92 19.52 -15.70
C LYS A 670 -24.62 19.97 -14.43
N LEU A 671 -25.83 19.46 -14.26
CA LEU A 671 -26.58 19.51 -13.01
C LEU A 671 -26.45 18.14 -12.33
N LEU A 672 -25.91 18.14 -11.11
CA LEU A 672 -25.82 16.96 -10.25
C LEU A 672 -26.78 17.13 -9.09
N GLU A 673 -27.64 16.15 -8.82
CA GLU A 673 -28.60 16.19 -7.73
C GLU A 673 -28.42 14.97 -6.83
N THR A 674 -29.03 14.96 -5.63
CA THR A 674 -28.95 13.89 -4.62
C THR A 674 -30.24 13.06 -4.51
N PRO A 675 -30.69 12.34 -5.54
CA PRO A 675 -31.90 11.55 -5.47
C PRO A 675 -31.77 10.26 -4.63
N LYS A 676 -30.56 9.83 -4.27
CA LYS A 676 -30.29 8.62 -3.49
C LYS A 676 -29.64 8.97 -2.15
N LEU A 677 -30.33 8.72 -1.04
CA LEU A 677 -29.86 8.98 0.32
C LEU A 677 -29.68 7.66 1.09
N LYS A 678 -28.82 7.66 2.12
CA LYS A 678 -28.72 6.52 3.03
C LYS A 678 -29.98 6.40 3.90
N ALA A 679 -30.54 5.20 3.99
CA ALA A 679 -31.67 4.89 4.88
C ALA A 679 -31.21 4.68 6.34
N ASN A 680 -30.41 5.60 6.86
CA ASN A 680 -29.93 5.60 8.24
C ASN A 680 -30.45 6.85 8.96
N PRO A 681 -31.23 6.71 10.04
CA PRO A 681 -31.83 7.86 10.74
C PRO A 681 -30.82 8.85 11.30
N GLU A 682 -29.64 8.39 11.73
CA GLU A 682 -28.57 9.26 12.26
C GLU A 682 -27.96 10.12 11.14
N ILE A 683 -27.71 9.49 9.98
CA ILE A 683 -27.16 10.20 8.82
C ILE A 683 -28.18 11.18 8.24
N LEU A 684 -29.47 10.80 8.17
CA LEU A 684 -30.52 11.72 7.73
C LEU A 684 -30.64 12.93 8.65
N LYS A 685 -30.54 12.76 9.98
CA LYS A 685 -30.49 13.86 10.94
C LYS A 685 -29.21 14.71 10.80
N ALA A 686 -28.07 14.10 10.53
CA ALA A 686 -26.83 14.85 10.29
C ALA A 686 -26.93 15.69 9.01
N ASN A 687 -27.48 15.14 7.93
CA ASN A 687 -27.74 15.86 6.68
C ASN A 687 -28.72 17.02 6.90
N GLU A 688 -29.80 16.82 7.67
CA GLU A 688 -30.73 17.87 8.07
C GLU A 688 -30.01 18.97 8.84
N ALA A 689 -29.14 18.62 9.80
CA ALA A 689 -28.40 19.57 10.60
C ALA A 689 -27.43 20.39 9.73
N ALA A 690 -26.63 19.75 8.89
CA ALA A 690 -25.70 20.39 7.96
C ALA A 690 -26.44 21.37 7.00
N PHE A 691 -27.57 20.92 6.46
CA PHE A 691 -28.43 21.76 5.61
C PHE A 691 -28.93 23.01 6.34
N LYS A 692 -29.46 22.84 7.56
CA LYS A 692 -29.97 23.96 8.39
C LYS A 692 -28.88 24.91 8.81
N GLU A 693 -27.73 24.42 9.20
CA GLU A 693 -26.56 25.22 9.57
C GLU A 693 -26.08 26.06 8.38
N PHE A 694 -25.98 25.45 7.20
CA PHE A 694 -25.63 26.17 5.98
C PHE A 694 -26.60 27.32 5.69
N VAL A 695 -27.92 27.08 5.76
CA VAL A 695 -28.93 28.12 5.52
C VAL A 695 -28.84 29.25 6.58
N ASP A 696 -28.56 28.91 7.82
CA ASP A 696 -28.38 29.93 8.91
C ASP A 696 -27.16 30.81 8.61
N HIS A 697 -26.04 30.23 8.10
CA HIS A 697 -24.86 30.98 7.70
C HIS A 697 -25.10 31.88 6.46
N LEU A 698 -26.01 31.50 5.56
CA LEU A 698 -26.37 32.36 4.41
C LEU A 698 -26.91 33.72 4.79
N GLY A 699 -27.43 33.89 6.01
CA GLY A 699 -27.88 35.15 6.55
C GLY A 699 -26.79 36.24 6.61
N SER A 700 -25.53 35.83 6.65
CA SER A 700 -24.35 36.74 6.67
C SER A 700 -23.53 36.72 5.39
N ALA A 701 -23.79 35.82 4.44
CA ALA A 701 -23.03 35.62 3.21
C ALA A 701 -23.79 36.14 1.99
N GLY A 702 -23.10 36.92 1.16
CA GLY A 702 -23.61 37.37 -0.15
C GLY A 702 -24.82 38.31 -0.10
N THR A 703 -25.40 38.54 -1.29
CA THR A 703 -26.63 39.32 -1.46
C THR A 703 -27.80 38.36 -1.61
N ARG A 704 -28.89 38.60 -0.89
CA ARG A 704 -30.12 37.80 -0.94
C ARG A 704 -31.28 38.60 -1.55
N ASP A 705 -32.09 37.92 -2.33
CA ASP A 705 -33.31 38.48 -2.92
C ASP A 705 -34.53 37.61 -2.60
N PHE A 706 -35.33 38.05 -1.65
CA PHE A 706 -36.57 37.38 -1.24
C PHE A 706 -37.77 37.75 -2.10
N SER A 707 -37.62 38.61 -3.09
CA SER A 707 -38.70 38.96 -4.03
C SER A 707 -38.89 37.87 -5.07
N VAL A 708 -37.92 37.00 -5.19
CA VAL A 708 -37.92 35.85 -6.14
C VAL A 708 -38.32 34.59 -5.41
N LYS A 709 -39.25 33.82 -5.94
CA LYS A 709 -39.50 32.43 -5.55
C LYS A 709 -38.82 31.51 -6.57
N PRO A 710 -37.89 30.71 -6.19
CA PRO A 710 -37.30 30.37 -4.88
C PRO A 710 -36.47 31.51 -4.27
N TYR A 711 -36.14 31.41 -2.95
CA TYR A 711 -35.20 32.34 -2.33
C TYR A 711 -33.80 32.14 -2.94
N ASP A 712 -33.12 33.27 -3.23
CA ASP A 712 -31.77 33.19 -3.78
C ASP A 712 -30.79 34.11 -3.07
N TRP A 713 -29.52 33.67 -3.02
CA TRP A 713 -28.38 34.41 -2.51
C TRP A 713 -27.31 34.47 -3.60
N ARG A 714 -26.74 35.63 -3.80
CA ARG A 714 -25.70 35.89 -4.80
C ARG A 714 -24.37 36.12 -4.15
N GLY A 715 -23.30 35.62 -4.73
CA GLY A 715 -21.95 35.86 -4.25
C GLY A 715 -21.64 35.12 -2.92
N VAL A 716 -22.21 33.96 -2.68
CA VAL A 716 -21.87 33.09 -1.56
C VAL A 716 -20.48 32.51 -1.74
N TYR A 717 -19.62 32.65 -0.75
CA TYR A 717 -18.26 32.16 -0.80
C TYR A 717 -18.20 30.63 -0.96
N LYS A 718 -17.27 30.17 -1.83
CA LYS A 718 -17.11 28.75 -2.18
C LYS A 718 -16.85 27.86 -0.96
N GLU A 719 -16.14 28.36 0.05
CA GLU A 719 -15.80 27.63 1.28
C GLU A 719 -17.04 27.13 2.03
N LEU A 720 -18.12 27.91 2.05
CA LEU A 720 -19.39 27.49 2.65
C LEU A 720 -20.01 26.32 1.88
N VAL A 721 -19.95 26.37 0.54
CA VAL A 721 -20.47 25.31 -0.32
C VAL A 721 -19.63 24.05 -0.15
N VAL A 722 -18.31 24.18 -0.13
CA VAL A 722 -17.36 23.07 0.11
C VAL A 722 -17.66 22.41 1.46
N GLN A 723 -17.83 23.20 2.53
CA GLN A 723 -18.14 22.65 3.85
C GLN A 723 -19.46 21.87 3.86
N LEU A 724 -20.53 22.42 3.26
CA LEU A 724 -21.80 21.69 3.14
C LEU A 724 -21.62 20.36 2.40
N LEU A 725 -20.84 20.33 1.31
CA LEU A 725 -20.63 19.09 0.54
C LEU A 725 -19.80 18.06 1.33
N LEU A 726 -18.92 18.50 2.24
CA LEU A 726 -18.17 17.60 3.13
C LEU A 726 -19.04 17.02 4.24
N ASP A 727 -20.00 17.78 4.74
CA ASP A 727 -20.87 17.41 5.87
C ASP A 727 -22.14 16.67 5.43
N PHE A 728 -22.49 16.71 4.14
CA PHE A 728 -23.70 16.11 3.60
C PHE A 728 -23.41 14.73 2.98
N GLU A 729 -23.89 13.67 3.62
CA GLU A 729 -23.68 12.29 3.16
C GLU A 729 -24.80 11.83 2.23
N THR A 730 -24.40 11.33 1.04
CA THR A 730 -25.28 10.63 0.10
C THR A 730 -25.06 9.12 0.15
N HIS A 731 -25.95 8.37 -0.51
CA HIS A 731 -25.76 6.92 -0.61
C HIS A 731 -24.49 6.63 -1.45
N PRO A 732 -23.61 5.68 -1.05
CA PRO A 732 -22.40 5.34 -1.80
C PRO A 732 -22.66 4.96 -3.26
N TRP A 733 -23.81 4.41 -3.58
CA TRP A 733 -24.22 4.08 -4.95
C TRP A 733 -24.65 5.29 -5.78
N HIS A 734 -24.71 6.45 -5.18
CA HIS A 734 -24.91 7.69 -5.93
C HIS A 734 -23.60 8.29 -6.42
N LEU A 735 -22.99 7.64 -7.41
CA LEU A 735 -21.65 7.97 -7.92
C LEU A 735 -21.54 9.33 -8.61
N ALA A 736 -22.66 9.84 -9.13
CA ALA A 736 -22.69 11.16 -9.76
C ALA A 736 -22.51 12.29 -8.73
N PHE A 737 -22.84 12.06 -7.46
CA PHE A 737 -22.78 13.03 -6.39
C PHE A 737 -22.05 12.45 -5.18
N GLN A 738 -20.74 12.57 -5.15
CA GLN A 738 -19.92 12.25 -3.98
C GLN A 738 -19.43 13.56 -3.39
N GLY A 739 -19.97 13.94 -2.22
CA GLY A 739 -19.76 15.26 -1.61
C GLY A 739 -18.29 15.63 -1.50
N ARG A 740 -17.45 14.72 -0.98
CA ARG A 740 -16.00 14.94 -0.83
C ARG A 740 -15.30 15.18 -2.18
N ALA A 741 -15.57 14.35 -3.18
CA ALA A 741 -14.93 14.50 -4.50
C ALA A 741 -15.38 15.78 -5.22
N LEU A 742 -16.62 16.21 -5.00
CA LEU A 742 -17.13 17.48 -5.52
C LEU A 742 -16.51 18.67 -4.77
N ALA A 743 -16.35 18.58 -3.45
CA ALA A 743 -15.70 19.58 -2.61
C ALA A 743 -14.24 19.80 -3.05
N GLU A 744 -13.46 18.73 -3.22
CA GLU A 744 -12.08 18.76 -3.72
C GLU A 744 -12.02 19.37 -5.14
N TYR A 745 -12.93 18.98 -6.04
CA TYR A 745 -12.99 19.57 -7.38
C TYR A 745 -13.28 21.08 -7.35
N ILE A 746 -14.22 21.52 -6.51
CA ILE A 746 -14.57 22.93 -6.36
C ILE A 746 -13.39 23.73 -5.81
N ASP A 747 -12.72 23.20 -4.81
CA ASP A 747 -11.61 23.87 -4.15
C ASP A 747 -10.36 23.98 -5.06
N GLU A 748 -9.98 22.88 -5.70
CA GLU A 748 -8.72 22.79 -6.46
C GLU A 748 -8.83 23.23 -7.93
N LYS A 749 -10.00 23.09 -8.57
CA LYS A 749 -10.13 23.19 -10.04
C LYS A 749 -11.06 24.30 -10.50
N MET A 750 -11.77 24.96 -9.59
CA MET A 750 -12.64 26.05 -9.95
C MET A 750 -12.07 27.40 -9.50
N ASP A 751 -11.93 28.31 -10.48
CA ASP A 751 -11.49 29.70 -10.23
C ASP A 751 -12.60 30.58 -9.66
N ASN A 752 -13.83 30.05 -9.53
CA ASN A 752 -14.98 30.80 -9.03
C ASN A 752 -14.94 30.88 -7.49
N GLU A 753 -14.62 32.05 -6.97
CA GLU A 753 -14.64 32.35 -5.55
C GLU A 753 -16.05 32.42 -4.95
N THR A 754 -17.07 32.64 -5.80
CA THR A 754 -18.45 32.84 -5.35
C THR A 754 -19.47 32.02 -6.14
N TRP A 755 -20.55 31.64 -5.47
CA TRP A 755 -21.63 30.79 -5.93
C TRP A 755 -22.97 31.50 -5.83
N ASP A 756 -23.91 31.14 -6.72
CA ASP A 756 -25.33 31.43 -6.50
C ASP A 756 -25.96 30.25 -5.73
N VAL A 757 -26.77 30.55 -4.73
CA VAL A 757 -27.49 29.55 -3.93
C VAL A 757 -28.99 29.80 -4.08
N ALA A 758 -29.76 28.74 -4.32
CA ALA A 758 -31.21 28.80 -4.43
C ALA A 758 -31.88 27.81 -3.48
N LEU A 759 -32.73 28.29 -2.59
CA LEU A 759 -33.60 27.46 -1.76
C LEU A 759 -34.97 27.34 -2.41
N ILE A 760 -35.27 26.13 -2.87
CA ILE A 760 -36.47 25.85 -3.67
C ILE A 760 -37.69 25.73 -2.75
N THR A 761 -38.66 26.61 -2.90
CA THR A 761 -39.89 26.66 -2.10
C THR A 761 -41.17 26.77 -2.96
N ASP A 762 -41.10 26.39 -4.23
CA ASP A 762 -42.21 26.50 -5.19
C ASP A 762 -42.97 25.17 -5.42
N GLY A 763 -42.93 24.29 -4.43
CA GLY A 763 -43.51 22.95 -4.48
C GLY A 763 -45.03 22.93 -4.24
N GLU A 764 -45.64 21.78 -4.53
CA GLU A 764 -47.04 21.49 -4.27
C GLU A 764 -47.29 20.93 -2.86
N GLY A 765 -46.22 20.66 -2.09
CA GLY A 765 -46.27 20.11 -0.74
C GLY A 765 -46.73 21.09 0.34
N SER A 766 -46.79 20.61 1.56
CA SER A 766 -47.17 21.38 2.73
C SER A 766 -46.08 22.40 3.16
N GLU A 767 -46.47 23.32 4.01
CA GLU A 767 -45.50 24.21 4.68
C GLU A 767 -44.63 23.39 5.64
N TYR A 768 -43.30 23.55 5.51
CA TYR A 768 -42.34 23.01 6.46
C TYR A 768 -42.49 23.72 7.80
N GLY A 769 -43.10 23.07 8.76
CA GLY A 769 -43.68 23.61 9.98
C GLY A 769 -42.82 24.65 10.76
N PRO A 770 -41.54 24.34 11.07
CA PRO A 770 -40.70 25.32 11.82
C PRO A 770 -40.14 26.43 10.95
N GLY A 771 -40.24 26.33 9.59
CA GLY A 771 -39.46 27.19 8.70
C GLY A 771 -37.95 26.93 8.81
N LEU A 772 -37.15 27.72 8.09
CA LEU A 772 -35.69 27.64 8.17
C LEU A 772 -35.14 28.95 8.75
N LYS A 773 -34.31 28.82 9.79
CA LYS A 773 -33.55 29.94 10.33
C LYS A 773 -32.49 30.39 9.33
N CYS A 774 -32.44 31.74 9.08
CA CYS A 774 -31.46 32.35 8.21
C CYS A 774 -30.95 33.63 8.91
N GLY A 775 -29.90 33.54 9.69
CA GLY A 775 -29.42 34.62 10.56
C GLY A 775 -30.46 35.03 11.60
N SER A 776 -30.98 36.24 11.52
CA SER A 776 -32.02 36.75 12.43
C SER A 776 -33.46 36.50 12.00
N GLU A 777 -33.68 35.89 10.84
CA GLU A 777 -34.99 35.69 10.25
C GLU A 777 -35.34 34.17 10.17
N VAL A 778 -36.65 33.88 10.10
CA VAL A 778 -37.14 32.53 9.83
C VAL A 778 -37.88 32.53 8.48
N LEU A 779 -37.38 31.78 7.53
CA LEU A 779 -37.94 31.71 6.20
C LEU A 779 -39.08 30.70 6.17
N PRO A 780 -40.29 31.08 5.73
CA PRO A 780 -41.37 30.16 5.48
C PRO A 780 -41.06 29.33 4.19
N ILE A 781 -41.06 28.03 4.32
CA ILE A 781 -40.68 27.13 3.23
C ILE A 781 -41.87 26.23 2.88
N LYS A 782 -42.22 26.16 1.61
CA LYS A 782 -43.14 25.19 1.07
C LYS A 782 -42.36 24.05 0.47
N ALA A 783 -42.52 22.86 1.03
CA ALA A 783 -41.78 21.66 0.62
C ALA A 783 -42.21 21.21 -0.80
N THR A 784 -41.36 20.46 -1.47
CA THR A 784 -41.69 19.82 -2.76
C THR A 784 -42.22 18.43 -2.49
N GLU A 785 -43.51 18.16 -2.81
CA GLU A 785 -44.11 16.83 -2.68
C GLU A 785 -43.53 15.84 -3.69
N ARG A 786 -43.13 14.66 -3.23
CA ARG A 786 -42.69 13.54 -4.05
C ARG A 786 -43.50 12.28 -3.71
N ARG A 787 -44.23 11.75 -4.70
CA ARG A 787 -45.14 10.58 -4.55
C ARG A 787 -44.46 9.24 -4.86
N SER A 788 -43.28 9.23 -5.41
CA SER A 788 -42.52 8.02 -5.83
C SER A 788 -41.28 7.81 -5.00
N VAL A 789 -41.38 7.97 -3.69
CA VAL A 789 -40.25 7.66 -2.79
C VAL A 789 -40.23 6.15 -2.55
N ILE A 790 -39.10 5.53 -2.83
CA ILE A 790 -38.85 4.11 -2.58
C ILE A 790 -37.79 4.02 -1.48
N ALA A 791 -38.08 3.26 -0.44
CA ALA A 791 -37.11 3.01 0.65
C ALA A 791 -36.86 1.52 0.78
N ASP A 792 -35.62 1.12 0.74
CA ASP A 792 -35.13 -0.22 1.10
C ASP A 792 -34.30 -0.16 2.37
N ASP A 793 -33.74 -1.30 2.80
CA ASP A 793 -32.99 -1.40 4.04
C ASP A 793 -31.74 -0.52 4.09
N LYS A 794 -31.24 -0.06 2.95
CA LYS A 794 -29.96 0.67 2.84
C LYS A 794 -30.12 2.05 2.17
N MET A 795 -31.13 2.25 1.33
CA MET A 795 -31.24 3.43 0.46
C MET A 795 -32.68 4.00 0.42
N ILE A 796 -32.76 5.32 0.37
CA ILE A 796 -33.97 6.07 0.04
C ILE A 796 -33.78 6.72 -1.33
N ARG A 797 -34.68 6.44 -2.27
CA ARG A 797 -34.75 7.06 -3.59
C ARG A 797 -35.88 8.09 -3.61
N ILE A 798 -35.53 9.35 -3.83
CA ILE A 798 -36.52 10.46 -3.76
C ILE A 798 -37.45 10.49 -4.96
N SER A 799 -37.03 10.07 -6.13
CA SER A 799 -37.79 10.20 -7.37
C SER A 799 -38.02 8.89 -8.13
N GLY A 800 -38.05 7.76 -7.44
CA GLY A 800 -38.19 6.45 -8.08
C GLY A 800 -37.08 6.18 -9.11
N THR A 801 -37.46 5.85 -10.33
CA THR A 801 -36.54 5.59 -11.44
C THR A 801 -35.91 6.86 -12.06
N LYS A 802 -36.42 8.05 -11.73
CA LYS A 802 -35.85 9.31 -12.25
C LYS A 802 -34.71 9.83 -11.40
N VAL A 803 -33.62 10.24 -12.05
CA VAL A 803 -32.41 10.77 -11.39
C VAL A 803 -32.56 12.29 -11.13
N LYS A 804 -33.73 12.76 -10.72
CA LYS A 804 -34.00 14.18 -10.49
C LYS A 804 -34.67 14.41 -9.14
N VAL A 805 -34.22 15.43 -8.42
CA VAL A 805 -34.81 15.94 -7.18
C VAL A 805 -35.71 17.13 -7.47
N GLY A 806 -35.21 18.09 -8.23
CA GLY A 806 -35.88 19.33 -8.53
C GLY A 806 -36.97 19.22 -9.61
N SER A 807 -37.91 20.20 -9.66
CA SER A 807 -38.80 20.41 -10.79
C SER A 807 -38.10 21.13 -11.95
N GLY A 808 -38.62 20.98 -13.16
CA GLY A 808 -38.03 21.64 -14.33
C GLY A 808 -37.96 23.16 -14.21
N GLY A 809 -36.85 23.76 -14.56
CA GLY A 809 -36.65 25.21 -14.58
C GLY A 809 -35.99 25.82 -13.37
N CYS A 810 -35.70 25.07 -12.31
CA CYS A 810 -34.99 25.59 -11.12
C CYS A 810 -33.59 26.14 -11.46
N THR A 811 -32.93 25.60 -12.48
CA THR A 811 -31.61 26.08 -12.94
C THR A 811 -31.62 27.46 -13.61
N ARG A 812 -32.81 28.03 -13.87
CA ARG A 812 -32.94 29.42 -14.36
C ARG A 812 -32.70 30.47 -13.28
N VAL A 813 -32.75 30.08 -12.04
CA VAL A 813 -32.44 30.98 -10.93
C VAL A 813 -31.08 31.62 -11.14
N GLY A 814 -30.98 32.89 -10.94
CA GLY A 814 -29.74 33.61 -11.11
C GLY A 814 -29.48 34.15 -12.53
N LEU A 815 -30.23 33.75 -13.53
CA LEU A 815 -30.06 34.24 -14.89
C LEU A 815 -30.93 35.45 -15.22
N THR A 816 -30.38 36.39 -15.97
CA THR A 816 -31.13 37.49 -16.56
C THR A 816 -32.03 37.01 -17.71
N LYS A 817 -33.05 37.78 -18.08
CA LYS A 817 -33.92 37.44 -19.23
C LYS A 817 -33.11 37.24 -20.51
N GLU A 818 -32.07 38.07 -20.73
CA GLU A 818 -31.20 38.00 -21.87
C GLU A 818 -30.35 36.70 -21.89
N GLN A 819 -29.84 36.29 -20.74
CA GLN A 819 -29.12 35.05 -20.60
C GLN A 819 -30.03 33.82 -20.84
N ILE A 820 -31.27 33.86 -20.38
CA ILE A 820 -32.25 32.79 -20.60
C ILE A 820 -32.55 32.65 -22.10
N GLU A 821 -32.79 33.79 -22.81
CA GLU A 821 -33.04 33.76 -24.25
C GLU A 821 -31.80 33.29 -25.04
N THR A 822 -30.61 33.70 -24.60
CA THR A 822 -29.35 33.23 -25.21
C THR A 822 -29.17 31.73 -25.05
N ALA A 823 -29.46 31.18 -23.84
CA ALA A 823 -29.43 29.76 -23.59
C ALA A 823 -30.41 28.98 -24.47
N ARG A 824 -31.65 29.51 -24.62
CA ARG A 824 -32.68 28.91 -25.48
C ARG A 824 -32.23 28.90 -26.95
N LYS A 825 -31.69 30.00 -27.42
CA LYS A 825 -31.21 30.12 -28.79
C LYS A 825 -30.07 29.16 -29.07
N ARG A 826 -29.04 29.12 -28.21
CA ARG A 826 -27.92 28.19 -28.35
C ARG A 826 -28.37 26.71 -28.28
N PHE A 827 -29.33 26.38 -27.42
CA PHE A 827 -29.87 25.03 -27.36
C PHE A 827 -30.59 24.65 -28.65
N LYS A 828 -31.46 25.54 -29.15
CA LYS A 828 -32.21 25.33 -30.42
C LYS A 828 -31.28 25.16 -31.62
N GLU A 829 -30.24 25.96 -31.70
CA GLU A 829 -29.24 25.88 -32.78
C GLU A 829 -28.49 24.53 -32.76
N ARG A 830 -28.22 23.97 -31.59
CA ARG A 830 -27.49 22.68 -31.44
C ARG A 830 -28.38 21.44 -31.54
N ASN A 831 -29.59 21.51 -31.02
CA ASN A 831 -30.44 20.38 -30.78
C ASN A 831 -31.78 20.36 -31.52
N GLY A 832 -32.05 21.43 -32.32
CA GLY A 832 -33.32 21.58 -33.02
C GLY A 832 -34.52 21.76 -32.07
N ASP A 833 -35.63 21.15 -32.39
CA ASP A 833 -36.86 21.24 -31.61
C ASP A 833 -36.98 20.19 -30.47
N LYS A 834 -35.84 19.64 -30.00
CA LYS A 834 -35.85 18.74 -28.83
C LYS A 834 -36.23 19.50 -27.56
N HIS A 835 -36.82 18.79 -26.61
CA HIS A 835 -37.16 19.34 -25.29
C HIS A 835 -35.89 19.85 -24.59
N MET A 836 -35.92 21.11 -24.13
CA MET A 836 -34.79 21.76 -23.49
C MET A 836 -34.59 21.23 -22.07
N SER A 837 -33.40 20.66 -21.80
CA SER A 837 -33.02 20.16 -20.47
C SER A 837 -32.65 21.31 -19.53
N ASP A 838 -32.75 21.07 -18.21
CA ASP A 838 -32.36 22.03 -17.19
C ASP A 838 -30.86 22.39 -17.27
N SER A 839 -30.00 21.45 -17.64
CA SER A 839 -28.57 21.68 -17.85
C SER A 839 -28.26 22.69 -18.97
N ALA A 840 -29.19 22.94 -19.89
CA ALA A 840 -29.00 23.94 -20.94
C ALA A 840 -28.93 25.39 -20.41
N TYR A 841 -29.37 25.63 -19.19
CA TYR A 841 -29.25 26.94 -18.54
C TYR A 841 -27.92 27.10 -17.75
N LEU A 842 -27.06 26.08 -17.71
CA LEU A 842 -25.74 26.14 -17.10
C LEU A 842 -24.71 26.72 -18.08
N ILE A 843 -25.03 27.90 -18.62
CA ILE A 843 -24.18 28.58 -19.58
C ILE A 843 -22.89 29.11 -18.94
N ARG A 844 -21.84 29.36 -19.76
CA ARG A 844 -20.52 29.79 -19.32
C ARG A 844 -20.53 31.12 -18.52
N GLU A 845 -21.44 31.99 -18.87
CA GLU A 845 -21.52 33.37 -18.35
C GLU A 845 -22.24 33.45 -16.97
N ARG A 846 -22.58 32.34 -16.34
CA ARG A 846 -23.21 32.29 -15.00
C ARG A 846 -22.24 31.84 -13.91
N SER A 847 -22.54 32.25 -12.66
CA SER A 847 -21.90 31.65 -11.49
C SER A 847 -22.32 30.18 -11.30
N PRO A 848 -21.51 29.33 -10.67
CA PRO A 848 -21.95 28.00 -10.22
C PRO A 848 -23.18 28.11 -9.33
N LEU A 849 -24.05 27.11 -9.37
CA LEU A 849 -25.34 27.11 -8.67
C LEU A 849 -25.44 25.96 -7.66
N LEU A 850 -25.76 26.28 -6.41
CA LEU A 850 -26.19 25.30 -5.43
C LEU A 850 -27.70 25.43 -5.23
N MET A 851 -28.44 24.34 -5.39
CA MET A 851 -29.85 24.25 -5.11
C MET A 851 -30.11 23.43 -3.86
N LEU A 852 -30.96 23.96 -2.99
CA LEU A 852 -31.34 23.36 -1.72
C LEU A 852 -32.80 22.93 -1.82
N HIS A 853 -33.11 21.70 -1.52
CA HIS A 853 -34.47 21.13 -1.61
C HIS A 853 -34.92 20.54 -0.29
N ILE A 854 -36.15 20.86 0.15
CA ILE A 854 -36.87 20.13 1.19
C ILE A 854 -37.98 19.35 0.48
N ILE A 855 -37.93 18.04 0.61
CA ILE A 855 -38.82 17.10 -0.04
C ILE A 855 -39.81 16.57 0.99
N GLU A 856 -41.11 16.76 0.77
CA GLU A 856 -42.16 16.13 1.55
C GLU A 856 -42.45 14.75 0.97
N THR A 857 -42.42 13.72 1.82
CA THR A 857 -42.68 12.34 1.44
C THR A 857 -44.13 12.00 1.69
N ASP A 858 -44.88 11.51 0.68
CA ASP A 858 -46.21 10.95 0.85
C ASP A 858 -46.10 9.55 1.50
N LEU A 859 -46.21 9.49 2.83
CA LEU A 859 -46.03 8.27 3.60
C LEU A 859 -47.06 7.16 3.28
N ASP A 860 -48.24 7.53 2.77
CA ASP A 860 -49.28 6.55 2.38
C ASP A 860 -48.93 5.84 1.07
N LYS A 861 -47.96 6.35 0.34
CA LYS A 861 -47.54 5.84 -0.99
C LYS A 861 -46.06 5.43 -1.05
N VAL A 862 -45.37 5.48 0.10
CA VAL A 862 -43.98 5.00 0.17
C VAL A 862 -44.00 3.49 0.06
N GLU A 863 -43.40 2.97 -1.01
CA GLU A 863 -43.08 1.54 -1.10
C GLU A 863 -41.92 1.25 -0.13
N SER A 864 -42.26 0.82 1.08
CA SER A 864 -41.26 0.48 2.10
C SER A 864 -41.33 -0.99 2.50
N THR A 865 -40.15 -1.58 2.64
CA THR A 865 -40.01 -2.97 3.09
C THR A 865 -39.83 -3.12 4.59
N ASN A 866 -39.89 -2.09 5.42
CA ASN A 866 -39.88 -2.18 6.90
C ASN A 866 -39.23 -1.00 7.65
N ARG A 867 -39.03 0.18 7.07
CA ARG A 867 -38.42 1.34 7.78
C ARG A 867 -39.27 2.59 7.72
N GLU A 868 -39.28 3.34 8.82
CA GLU A 868 -39.84 4.67 8.91
C GLU A 868 -39.04 5.66 8.07
N VAL A 869 -39.59 6.16 6.97
CA VAL A 869 -39.06 7.26 6.20
C VAL A 869 -39.47 8.57 6.86
N PRO A 870 -38.57 9.52 7.11
CA PRO A 870 -38.94 10.83 7.67
C PRO A 870 -39.96 11.55 6.77
N PRO A 871 -40.87 12.35 7.33
CA PRO A 871 -41.87 13.11 6.55
C PRO A 871 -41.18 14.15 5.62
N TYR A 872 -39.99 14.57 5.96
CA TYR A 872 -39.19 15.48 5.16
C TYR A 872 -37.79 14.93 4.93
N LEU A 873 -37.33 15.02 3.69
CA LEU A 873 -35.98 14.70 3.28
C LEU A 873 -35.27 15.97 2.76
N PHE A 874 -33.97 16.06 3.02
CA PHE A 874 -33.15 17.17 2.57
C PHE A 874 -32.29 16.72 1.41
N ALA A 875 -32.24 17.49 0.33
CA ALA A 875 -31.52 17.12 -0.89
C ALA A 875 -30.83 18.33 -1.53
N LEU A 876 -29.77 18.07 -2.26
CA LEU A 876 -28.94 19.07 -2.90
C LEU A 876 -28.95 18.92 -4.41
N GLY A 877 -28.78 20.07 -5.14
CA GLY A 877 -28.48 20.08 -6.55
C GLY A 877 -27.33 21.03 -6.84
N VAL A 878 -26.29 20.58 -7.53
CA VAL A 878 -25.12 21.40 -7.88
C VAL A 878 -25.04 21.56 -9.39
N GLY A 879 -25.15 22.81 -9.86
CA GLY A 879 -25.09 23.19 -11.25
C GLY A 879 -23.76 23.85 -11.59
N PHE A 880 -22.99 23.23 -12.48
CA PHE A 880 -21.70 23.74 -12.94
C PHE A 880 -21.83 24.48 -14.27
N PRO A 881 -21.26 25.68 -14.43
CA PRO A 881 -21.27 26.40 -15.69
C PRO A 881 -20.56 25.65 -16.81
N ASP A 882 -20.99 25.80 -18.05
CA ASP A 882 -20.31 25.22 -19.22
C ASP A 882 -19.02 25.99 -19.54
N THR A 883 -17.91 25.49 -19.02
CA THR A 883 -16.57 26.09 -19.26
C THR A 883 -16.00 25.74 -20.62
N GLY A 884 -16.64 24.85 -21.40
CA GLY A 884 -16.12 24.33 -22.66
C GLY A 884 -14.91 23.40 -22.47
N ALA A 885 -14.55 23.07 -21.24
CA ALA A 885 -13.47 22.13 -20.96
C ALA A 885 -13.87 20.72 -21.44
N GLY A 886 -12.95 20.04 -22.14
CA GLY A 886 -13.18 18.69 -22.64
C GLY A 886 -13.54 17.69 -21.55
N ILE A 887 -14.22 16.62 -21.92
CA ILE A 887 -14.65 15.56 -21.01
C ILE A 887 -13.42 14.88 -20.41
N ARG A 888 -13.18 15.06 -19.13
CA ARG A 888 -12.26 14.20 -18.36
C ARG A 888 -13.10 13.11 -17.71
N THR A 889 -12.79 11.86 -18.02
CA THR A 889 -13.40 10.70 -17.37
C THR A 889 -12.48 10.17 -16.29
N ALA A 890 -12.97 10.01 -15.07
CA ALA A 890 -12.31 9.15 -14.11
C ALA A 890 -12.79 7.71 -14.36
N ASN A 891 -11.84 6.83 -14.56
CA ASN A 891 -12.11 5.43 -14.72
C ASN A 891 -11.89 4.74 -13.37
N TYR A 892 -12.87 3.92 -12.98
CA TYR A 892 -12.75 3.04 -11.83
C TYR A 892 -12.76 1.59 -12.32
N MET A 893 -11.89 0.78 -11.74
CA MET A 893 -12.05 -0.66 -11.78
C MET A 893 -12.82 -1.09 -10.54
N VAL A 894 -13.89 -1.81 -10.73
CA VAL A 894 -14.75 -2.31 -9.68
C VAL A 894 -14.80 -3.83 -9.73
N ASN A 895 -14.83 -4.48 -8.58
CA ASN A 895 -15.04 -5.91 -8.54
C ASN A 895 -16.53 -6.26 -8.80
N MET A 896 -16.84 -7.55 -9.00
CA MET A 896 -18.20 -7.98 -9.30
C MET A 896 -19.20 -7.65 -8.18
N VAL A 897 -18.75 -7.63 -6.92
CA VAL A 897 -19.62 -7.27 -5.78
C VAL A 897 -20.02 -5.80 -5.87
N GLU A 898 -19.05 -4.90 -6.13
CA GLU A 898 -19.33 -3.47 -6.31
C GLU A 898 -20.14 -3.23 -7.58
N LEU A 899 -19.90 -3.97 -8.66
CA LEU A 899 -20.67 -3.86 -9.89
C LEU A 899 -22.13 -4.23 -9.67
N LYS A 900 -22.42 -5.35 -8.98
CA LYS A 900 -23.78 -5.75 -8.61
C LYS A 900 -24.46 -4.71 -7.72
N ASN A 901 -23.70 -4.08 -6.82
CA ASN A 901 -24.21 -2.98 -6.00
C ASN A 901 -24.56 -1.73 -6.83
N TRP A 902 -23.98 -1.59 -8.02
CA TRP A 902 -24.21 -0.45 -8.92
C TRP A 902 -25.28 -0.70 -9.97
N MET A 903 -25.49 -1.97 -10.35
CA MET A 903 -26.55 -2.36 -11.25
C MET A 903 -27.88 -2.33 -10.50
N ASP A 904 -28.76 -1.40 -10.86
CA ASP A 904 -30.14 -1.44 -10.41
C ASP A 904 -30.83 -2.64 -11.08
N PRO A 905 -31.58 -3.48 -10.37
CA PRO A 905 -32.34 -4.59 -11.01
C PRO A 905 -33.29 -4.13 -12.11
N ASP A 906 -33.65 -2.84 -12.14
CA ASP A 906 -34.56 -2.25 -13.12
C ASP A 906 -33.87 -1.73 -14.38
N GLU A 907 -32.52 -1.75 -14.52
CA GLU A 907 -31.79 -1.36 -15.74
C GLU A 907 -31.58 -2.54 -16.74
N GLU A 908 -31.84 -3.78 -16.33
CA GLU A 908 -31.73 -4.96 -17.23
C GLU A 908 -32.92 -5.15 -18.21
N GLU A 909 -34.01 -4.39 -18.08
CA GLU A 909 -35.16 -4.50 -19.00
C GLU A 909 -35.16 -3.48 -20.16
N ASP A 910 -34.19 -2.57 -20.25
CA ASP A 910 -34.13 -1.53 -21.29
C ASP A 910 -32.94 -1.63 -22.27
N GLU A 911 -32.16 -2.74 -22.28
CA GLU A 911 -31.24 -3.12 -23.37
C GLU A 911 -31.92 -4.29 -24.19
#